data_0c6a536fa52c3da0ceae6464d53bfc4d
#
_entry.id   0c6a536fa52c3da0ceae6464d53bfc4d
#
_cell.length_a   1.000
_cell.length_b   1.000
_cell.length_c   1.000
_cell.angle_alpha   90.00
_cell.angle_beta   90.00
_cell.angle_gamma   90.00
#
_symmetry.space_group_name_H-M   'P 1'
#
loop_
_entity.id
_entity.type
_entity.pdbx_description
1 polymer ?
#
loop_
_entity_poly.entity_id
_entity_poly.type
_entity_poly.pdbx_seq_one_letter_code
_entity_poly.pdbx_strand_id
1 'polypeptide(L)'
;MIKKTIIRVIPAALLVALSAFLLRGDVWTFWTWYLLAAVLGVVGMAVTGRLFRGFADKGWMFSKVVSITITGFLTWFLVSIKLLKFTTVTCVGITVVFGIVCILLYEKQRKAGYDCLPIDNLDLVYIEEILFFAVFLMWTYLAGFHPAAHGTEKFMDYGFMEAMMRSKTLPATDIWYSQGKINYYYGGQYFAVFLTKLSGTQVELTYNLMRTFVAAFAFVLPFSLVRQMTVDMQGKKVYGWKKRLPSITGFIAGLAVSIAGNMHYVVYAQIIPLIQKLKGQEVDSYWFPDATRYIGFNPDVPDKTIHEFPCYSFVLGDLHAHVVNIMFVLLLLGLLYAWMQKVRNTTPSVEKLGAKKFWMQQLLMPHILAAAMLLGMFHWTNYWDFVIYYVVTGGTVLFMNIICLKGDIKRIIAVTAAQAVEIFAVATVIILPFTLQFTTMVQGVRLAQNHSLPHQLLILWGLPTILTLVFVISLIVGKLKRLNHKSLYRLMKAIRTPDLFAVIMGLCAIGLVAIPELVYVRDIYENGNARANTMFKLTYQAYIMFGMTMVYVIFRQLFVNRRKILKAVGVIGLALLLWTCGYFGKSVDSWFGQVLDPSQYKGLNATAFLETDYAEDVGAIRWLKENIEGSPVVLEANGDSYSEYERVSAMTGLPTVMGWYVHEWLWRN
;
A
#
# COMPACT_ATOMS: atom_id res chain seq x y z
N MET A 1 -13.26 -36.99 -6.32
CA MET A 1 -12.16 -36.28 -7.00
C MET A 1 -12.71 -35.34 -8.08
N ILE A 2 -13.50 -35.79 -9.03
CA ILE A 2 -14.10 -35.03 -10.15
C ILE A 2 -14.83 -33.73 -9.69
N LYS A 3 -15.71 -33.82 -8.68
CA LYS A 3 -16.47 -32.66 -8.17
C LYS A 3 -15.57 -31.55 -7.62
N LYS A 4 -14.45 -31.86 -6.94
CA LYS A 4 -13.48 -30.88 -6.47
C LYS A 4 -12.68 -30.24 -7.61
N THR A 5 -12.34 -31.02 -8.63
CA THR A 5 -11.63 -30.55 -9.83
C THR A 5 -12.51 -29.58 -10.62
N ILE A 6 -13.77 -29.93 -10.84
CA ILE A 6 -14.75 -29.07 -11.53
C ILE A 6 -14.90 -27.72 -10.78
N ILE A 7 -15.08 -27.73 -9.45
CA ILE A 7 -15.23 -26.51 -8.62
C ILE A 7 -14.01 -25.59 -8.74
N ARG A 8 -12.82 -26.08 -9.03
CA ARG A 8 -11.61 -25.28 -9.20
C ARG A 8 -11.38 -24.84 -10.64
N VAL A 9 -11.62 -25.72 -11.61
CA VAL A 9 -11.36 -25.41 -13.02
C VAL A 9 -12.33 -24.39 -13.59
N ILE A 10 -13.62 -24.49 -13.24
CA ILE A 10 -14.64 -23.58 -13.80
C ILE A 10 -14.37 -22.10 -13.48
N PRO A 11 -14.16 -21.66 -12.20
CA PRO A 11 -13.89 -20.25 -11.92
C PRO A 11 -12.62 -19.72 -12.59
N ALA A 12 -11.55 -20.53 -12.64
CA ALA A 12 -10.33 -20.16 -13.33
C ALA A 12 -10.54 -20.01 -14.84
N ALA A 13 -11.21 -20.98 -15.48
CA ALA A 13 -11.52 -20.93 -16.91
C ALA A 13 -12.43 -19.75 -17.27
N LEU A 14 -13.41 -19.46 -16.42
CA LEU A 14 -14.27 -18.27 -16.60
C LEU A 14 -13.47 -16.98 -16.52
N LEU A 15 -12.57 -16.83 -15.56
CA LEU A 15 -11.74 -15.62 -15.44
C LEU A 15 -10.77 -15.48 -16.63
N VAL A 16 -10.20 -16.58 -17.12
CA VAL A 16 -9.37 -16.59 -18.33
C VAL A 16 -10.17 -16.12 -19.55
N ALA A 17 -11.35 -16.71 -19.78
CA ALA A 17 -12.22 -16.31 -20.88
C ALA A 17 -12.68 -14.85 -20.73
N LEU A 18 -13.04 -14.44 -19.52
CA LEU A 18 -13.46 -13.08 -19.22
C LEU A 18 -12.33 -12.07 -19.47
N SER A 19 -11.07 -12.40 -19.13
CA SER A 19 -9.94 -11.52 -19.39
C SER A 19 -9.75 -11.28 -20.90
N ALA A 20 -9.88 -12.30 -21.72
CA ALA A 20 -9.79 -12.17 -23.19
C ALA A 20 -10.94 -11.33 -23.75
N PHE A 21 -12.15 -11.55 -23.25
CA PHE A 21 -13.35 -10.81 -23.70
C PHE A 21 -13.29 -9.34 -23.33
N LEU A 22 -12.91 -9.01 -22.08
CA LEU A 22 -12.93 -7.64 -21.56
C LEU A 22 -11.74 -6.81 -22.04
N LEU A 23 -10.53 -7.38 -22.05
CA LEU A 23 -9.30 -6.61 -22.31
C LEU A 23 -8.91 -6.59 -23.80
N ARG A 24 -9.53 -7.42 -24.64
CA ARG A 24 -9.27 -7.42 -26.10
C ARG A 24 -7.77 -7.45 -26.42
N GLY A 25 -7.24 -6.41 -27.12
CA GLY A 25 -5.82 -6.31 -27.50
C GLY A 25 -4.83 -6.24 -26.32
N ASP A 26 -5.27 -5.74 -25.16
CA ASP A 26 -4.43 -5.58 -23.97
C ASP A 26 -4.25 -6.86 -23.16
N VAL A 27 -4.96 -7.93 -23.50
CA VAL A 27 -4.97 -9.18 -22.75
C VAL A 27 -3.57 -9.78 -22.59
N TRP A 28 -2.71 -9.69 -23.59
CA TRP A 28 -1.36 -10.24 -23.56
C TRP A 28 -0.46 -9.50 -22.59
N THR A 29 -0.55 -8.17 -22.53
CA THR A 29 0.21 -7.34 -21.58
C THR A 29 -0.23 -7.60 -20.15
N PHE A 30 -1.53 -7.73 -19.93
CA PHE A 30 -2.10 -8.15 -18.63
C PHE A 30 -1.56 -9.52 -18.19
N TRP A 31 -1.61 -10.53 -19.06
CA TRP A 31 -1.11 -11.87 -18.77
C TRP A 31 0.40 -11.91 -18.52
N THR A 32 1.17 -11.12 -19.25
CA THR A 32 2.62 -11.00 -19.06
C THR A 32 2.92 -10.55 -17.63
N TRP A 33 2.23 -9.52 -17.15
CA TRP A 33 2.41 -9.02 -15.80
C TRP A 33 1.92 -10.00 -14.73
N TYR A 34 0.76 -10.62 -14.95
CA TYR A 34 0.24 -11.64 -14.02
C TYR A 34 1.20 -12.83 -13.90
N LEU A 35 1.68 -13.37 -15.02
CA LEU A 35 2.60 -14.51 -15.04
C LEU A 35 3.96 -14.15 -14.44
N LEU A 36 4.48 -12.96 -14.74
CA LEU A 36 5.70 -12.45 -14.12
C LEU A 36 5.56 -12.42 -12.58
N ALA A 37 4.47 -11.88 -12.08
CA ALA A 37 4.19 -11.85 -10.64
C ALA A 37 4.04 -13.27 -10.06
N ALA A 38 3.42 -14.19 -10.78
CA ALA A 38 3.27 -15.59 -10.35
C ALA A 38 4.64 -16.30 -10.26
N VAL A 39 5.50 -16.13 -11.27
CA VAL A 39 6.87 -16.69 -11.28
C VAL A 39 7.70 -16.11 -10.15
N LEU A 40 7.69 -14.79 -9.98
CA LEU A 40 8.40 -14.10 -8.88
C LEU A 40 7.87 -14.58 -7.52
N GLY A 41 6.56 -14.81 -7.40
CA GLY A 41 5.93 -15.37 -6.21
C GLY A 41 6.44 -16.76 -5.86
N VAL A 42 6.45 -17.68 -6.83
CA VAL A 42 6.98 -19.05 -6.62
C VAL A 42 8.44 -19.01 -6.18
N VAL A 43 9.27 -18.25 -6.89
CA VAL A 43 10.70 -18.11 -6.58
C VAL A 43 10.90 -17.52 -5.18
N GLY A 44 10.15 -16.48 -4.84
CA GLY A 44 10.24 -15.79 -3.55
C GLY A 44 9.85 -16.62 -2.34
N MET A 45 9.13 -17.74 -2.52
CA MET A 45 8.73 -18.62 -1.42
C MET A 45 9.91 -19.16 -0.59
N ALA A 46 11.09 -19.30 -1.17
CA ALA A 46 12.29 -19.69 -0.43
C ALA A 46 12.64 -18.69 0.69
N VAL A 47 12.30 -17.40 0.51
CA VAL A 47 12.50 -16.34 1.51
C VAL A 47 11.25 -16.19 2.37
N THR A 48 10.09 -15.96 1.76
CA THR A 48 8.84 -15.67 2.48
C THR A 48 8.34 -16.83 3.30
N GLY A 49 8.40 -18.04 2.80
CA GLY A 49 7.96 -19.23 3.55
C GLY A 49 8.69 -19.41 4.88
N ARG A 50 9.90 -18.86 5.01
CA ARG A 50 10.66 -18.83 6.27
C ARG A 50 10.27 -17.64 7.16
N LEU A 51 10.06 -16.48 6.57
CA LEU A 51 9.64 -15.28 7.31
C LEU A 51 8.20 -15.42 7.80
N PHE A 52 7.31 -15.92 6.98
CA PHE A 52 5.87 -16.08 7.26
C PHE A 52 5.50 -17.52 7.68
N ARG A 53 6.40 -18.23 8.34
CA ARG A 53 6.19 -19.64 8.74
C ARG A 53 4.91 -19.86 9.56
N GLY A 54 4.45 -18.85 10.30
CA GLY A 54 3.22 -18.91 11.09
C GLY A 54 1.93 -18.75 10.28
N PHE A 55 2.02 -18.30 9.02
CA PHE A 55 0.87 -18.13 8.15
C PHE A 55 0.47 -19.45 7.51
N ALA A 56 -0.83 -19.65 7.30
CA ALA A 56 -1.36 -20.87 6.69
C ALA A 56 -0.92 -21.04 5.23
N ASP A 57 -0.78 -19.94 4.50
CA ASP A 57 -0.26 -19.82 3.13
C ASP A 57 1.26 -19.64 3.06
N LYS A 58 1.94 -19.61 4.21
CA LYS A 58 3.38 -19.30 4.34
C LYS A 58 3.79 -17.99 3.65
N GLY A 59 2.87 -17.03 3.55
CA GLY A 59 3.08 -15.73 2.92
C GLY A 59 3.06 -15.77 1.39
N TRP A 60 2.24 -16.62 0.79
CA TRP A 60 2.14 -16.78 -0.66
C TRP A 60 1.92 -15.46 -1.40
N MET A 61 0.92 -14.66 -1.00
CA MET A 61 0.70 -13.36 -1.64
C MET A 61 1.83 -12.36 -1.37
N PHE A 62 2.41 -12.40 -0.18
CA PHE A 62 3.55 -11.55 0.16
C PHE A 62 4.81 -11.92 -0.65
N SER A 63 4.96 -13.16 -1.13
CA SER A 63 6.14 -13.59 -1.87
C SER A 63 6.35 -12.83 -3.18
N LYS A 64 5.26 -12.46 -3.85
CA LYS A 64 5.29 -11.64 -5.08
C LYS A 64 5.92 -10.27 -4.78
N VAL A 65 5.42 -9.59 -3.74
CA VAL A 65 5.92 -8.26 -3.33
C VAL A 65 7.34 -8.35 -2.79
N VAL A 66 7.70 -9.38 -2.01
CA VAL A 66 9.07 -9.60 -1.52
C VAL A 66 10.06 -9.74 -2.67
N SER A 67 9.71 -10.52 -3.71
CA SER A 67 10.59 -10.70 -4.87
C SER A 67 10.77 -9.40 -5.65
N ILE A 68 9.68 -8.67 -5.93
CA ILE A 68 9.72 -7.36 -6.58
C ILE A 68 10.57 -6.39 -5.75
N THR A 69 10.37 -6.37 -4.43
CA THR A 69 11.13 -5.50 -3.52
C THR A 69 12.61 -5.79 -3.56
N ILE A 70 13.02 -7.05 -3.41
CA ILE A 70 14.44 -7.43 -3.35
C ILE A 70 15.10 -7.17 -4.70
N THR A 71 14.52 -7.65 -5.79
CA THR A 71 15.14 -7.52 -7.12
C THR A 71 15.15 -6.08 -7.61
N GLY A 72 14.05 -5.35 -7.44
CA GLY A 72 13.97 -3.94 -7.81
C GLY A 72 14.88 -3.07 -6.95
N PHE A 73 14.89 -3.24 -5.63
CA PHE A 73 15.77 -2.47 -4.75
C PHE A 73 17.26 -2.74 -5.02
N LEU A 74 17.66 -3.99 -5.19
CA LEU A 74 19.05 -4.33 -5.54
C LEU A 74 19.46 -3.71 -6.88
N THR A 75 18.60 -3.76 -7.88
CA THR A 75 18.84 -3.12 -9.18
C THR A 75 19.03 -1.61 -9.00
N TRP A 76 18.09 -0.96 -8.31
CA TRP A 76 18.19 0.47 -8.03
C TRP A 76 19.47 0.84 -7.27
N PHE A 77 19.79 0.10 -6.22
CA PHE A 77 20.97 0.36 -5.38
C PHE A 77 22.27 0.27 -6.18
N LEU A 78 22.45 -0.84 -6.91
CA LEU A 78 23.68 -1.07 -7.70
C LEU A 78 23.85 -0.06 -8.87
N VAL A 79 22.74 0.40 -9.43
CA VAL A 79 22.75 1.45 -10.45
C VAL A 79 23.05 2.82 -9.82
N SER A 80 22.44 3.14 -8.68
CA SER A 80 22.61 4.43 -8.00
C SER A 80 24.03 4.65 -7.48
N ILE A 81 24.73 3.57 -7.07
CA ILE A 81 26.16 3.61 -6.72
C ILE A 81 27.08 3.49 -7.95
N LYS A 82 26.52 3.56 -9.18
CA LYS A 82 27.23 3.51 -10.48
C LYS A 82 28.00 2.21 -10.75
N LEU A 83 27.69 1.12 -10.06
CA LEU A 83 28.29 -0.19 -10.30
C LEU A 83 27.73 -0.86 -11.56
N LEU A 84 26.44 -0.66 -11.83
CA LEU A 84 25.74 -1.17 -13.01
C LEU A 84 25.01 -0.03 -13.74
N LYS A 85 24.58 -0.29 -14.99
CA LYS A 85 23.71 0.61 -15.76
C LYS A 85 22.26 0.15 -15.67
N PHE A 86 21.30 1.08 -15.69
CA PHE A 86 19.87 0.77 -15.66
C PHE A 86 19.37 0.30 -17.03
N THR A 87 19.60 -0.96 -17.34
CA THR A 87 19.21 -1.61 -18.59
C THR A 87 18.33 -2.82 -18.33
N THR A 88 17.60 -3.27 -19.35
CA THR A 88 16.81 -4.52 -19.29
C THR A 88 17.68 -5.70 -18.90
N VAL A 89 18.90 -5.80 -19.45
CA VAL A 89 19.86 -6.87 -19.13
C VAL A 89 20.21 -6.87 -17.63
N THR A 90 20.41 -5.70 -17.04
CA THR A 90 20.68 -5.57 -15.59
C THR A 90 19.46 -6.01 -14.77
N CYS A 91 18.25 -5.56 -15.12
CA CYS A 91 17.02 -5.94 -14.41
C CYS A 91 16.80 -7.47 -14.46
N VAL A 92 16.90 -8.05 -15.63
CA VAL A 92 16.77 -9.52 -15.83
C VAL A 92 17.90 -10.26 -15.12
N GLY A 93 19.15 -9.82 -15.28
CA GLY A 93 20.32 -10.47 -14.66
C GLY A 93 20.23 -10.53 -13.13
N ILE A 94 19.88 -9.43 -12.47
CA ILE A 94 19.68 -9.42 -11.01
C ILE A 94 18.52 -10.31 -10.59
N THR A 95 17.41 -10.32 -11.35
CA THR A 95 16.27 -11.18 -11.07
C THR A 95 16.62 -12.67 -11.23
N VAL A 96 17.42 -13.02 -12.25
CA VAL A 96 17.91 -14.39 -12.44
C VAL A 96 18.86 -14.81 -11.31
N VAL A 97 19.80 -13.94 -10.91
CA VAL A 97 20.68 -14.20 -9.76
C VAL A 97 19.88 -14.40 -8.48
N PHE A 98 18.87 -13.57 -8.23
CA PHE A 98 17.95 -13.77 -7.12
C PHE A 98 17.25 -15.13 -7.19
N GLY A 99 16.77 -15.53 -8.39
CA GLY A 99 16.17 -16.83 -8.64
C GLY A 99 17.11 -18.00 -8.27
N ILE A 100 18.37 -17.92 -8.73
CA ILE A 100 19.40 -18.92 -8.40
C ILE A 100 19.61 -19.01 -6.88
N VAL A 101 19.76 -17.88 -6.22
CA VAL A 101 19.90 -17.82 -4.75
C VAL A 101 18.69 -18.45 -4.06
N CYS A 102 17.48 -18.17 -4.51
CA CYS A 102 16.26 -18.76 -3.97
C CYS A 102 16.21 -20.27 -4.16
N ILE A 103 16.61 -20.81 -5.32
CA ILE A 103 16.70 -22.25 -5.56
C ILE A 103 17.69 -22.91 -4.60
N LEU A 104 18.88 -22.31 -4.42
CA LEU A 104 19.88 -22.83 -3.49
C LEU A 104 19.38 -22.77 -2.03
N LEU A 105 18.68 -21.71 -1.65
CA LEU A 105 18.04 -21.60 -0.34
C LEU A 105 16.93 -22.63 -0.14
N TYR A 106 16.11 -22.88 -1.15
CA TYR A 106 15.08 -23.91 -1.14
C TYR A 106 15.68 -25.31 -0.90
N GLU A 107 16.69 -25.68 -1.68
CA GLU A 107 17.37 -26.98 -1.54
C GLU A 107 18.01 -27.14 -0.15
N LYS A 108 18.67 -26.10 0.35
CA LYS A 108 19.24 -26.09 1.71
C LYS A 108 18.16 -26.30 2.77
N GLN A 109 17.01 -25.63 2.64
CA GLN A 109 15.90 -25.74 3.59
C GLN A 109 15.27 -27.14 3.52
N ARG A 110 15.05 -27.68 2.31
CA ARG A 110 14.52 -29.00 2.09
C ARG A 110 15.41 -30.09 2.70
N LYS A 111 16.75 -30.01 2.53
CA LYS A 111 17.71 -30.89 3.17
C LYS A 111 17.69 -30.80 4.69
N ALA A 112 17.33 -29.65 5.25
CA ALA A 112 17.14 -29.43 6.69
C ALA A 112 15.74 -29.87 7.19
N GLY A 113 14.93 -30.53 6.35
CA GLY A 113 13.57 -30.99 6.70
C GLY A 113 12.52 -29.88 6.77
N TYR A 114 12.78 -28.72 6.18
CA TYR A 114 11.83 -27.61 6.14
C TYR A 114 11.33 -27.36 4.73
N ASP A 115 10.01 -27.53 4.53
CA ASP A 115 9.34 -27.14 3.30
C ASP A 115 8.79 -25.71 3.43
N CYS A 116 9.24 -24.82 2.55
CA CYS A 116 8.77 -23.44 2.49
C CYS A 116 7.53 -23.25 1.63
N LEU A 117 7.13 -24.24 0.84
CA LEU A 117 5.95 -24.17 0.00
C LEU A 117 4.68 -24.50 0.79
N PRO A 118 3.53 -23.86 0.50
CA PRO A 118 2.25 -24.09 1.19
C PRO A 118 1.50 -25.33 0.65
N ILE A 119 2.18 -26.46 0.46
CA ILE A 119 1.63 -27.67 -0.19
C ILE A 119 0.40 -28.19 0.56
N ASP A 120 0.40 -28.10 1.90
CA ASP A 120 -0.72 -28.55 2.73
C ASP A 120 -1.97 -27.66 2.60
N ASN A 121 -1.86 -26.48 2.00
CA ASN A 121 -2.92 -25.46 1.91
C ASN A 121 -3.12 -24.94 0.47
N LEU A 122 -2.97 -25.78 -0.54
CA LEU A 122 -3.17 -25.41 -1.96
C LEU A 122 -4.56 -24.84 -2.26
N ASP A 123 -5.60 -25.25 -1.50
CA ASP A 123 -6.93 -24.65 -1.61
C ASP A 123 -6.93 -23.15 -1.26
N LEU A 124 -6.13 -22.76 -0.29
CA LEU A 124 -5.98 -21.37 0.08
C LEU A 124 -5.19 -20.58 -0.97
N VAL A 125 -4.07 -21.12 -1.42
CA VAL A 125 -3.28 -20.55 -2.52
C VAL A 125 -4.14 -20.30 -3.75
N TYR A 126 -4.98 -21.27 -4.10
CA TYR A 126 -5.91 -21.14 -5.21
C TYR A 126 -6.91 -19.99 -4.99
N ILE A 127 -7.51 -19.87 -3.80
CA ILE A 127 -8.43 -18.78 -3.48
C ILE A 127 -7.72 -17.42 -3.60
N GLU A 128 -6.51 -17.30 -3.09
CA GLU A 128 -5.72 -16.09 -3.14
C GLU A 128 -5.34 -15.70 -4.58
N GLU A 129 -4.96 -16.67 -5.41
CA GLU A 129 -4.68 -16.43 -6.84
C GLU A 129 -5.94 -16.01 -7.61
N ILE A 130 -7.08 -16.65 -7.38
CA ILE A 130 -8.34 -16.26 -8.00
C ILE A 130 -8.75 -14.85 -7.60
N LEU A 131 -8.59 -14.48 -6.32
CA LEU A 131 -8.88 -13.14 -5.86
C LEU A 131 -7.92 -12.11 -6.46
N PHE A 132 -6.63 -12.40 -6.48
CA PHE A 132 -5.63 -11.52 -7.08
C PHE A 132 -5.92 -11.28 -8.57
N PHE A 133 -6.15 -12.37 -9.32
CA PHE A 133 -6.48 -12.29 -10.73
C PHE A 133 -7.77 -11.50 -10.98
N ALA A 134 -8.85 -11.82 -10.24
CA ALA A 134 -10.14 -11.16 -10.42
C ALA A 134 -10.10 -9.66 -10.10
N VAL A 135 -9.42 -9.27 -9.02
CA VAL A 135 -9.31 -7.84 -8.64
C VAL A 135 -8.37 -7.10 -9.60
N PHE A 136 -7.26 -7.74 -10.02
CA PHE A 136 -6.36 -7.16 -11.03
C PHE A 136 -7.08 -6.98 -12.37
N LEU A 137 -7.85 -7.97 -12.83
CA LEU A 137 -8.66 -7.89 -14.04
C LEU A 137 -9.72 -6.79 -13.94
N MET A 138 -10.44 -6.73 -12.82
CA MET A 138 -11.48 -5.72 -12.59
C MET A 138 -10.91 -4.30 -12.71
N TRP A 139 -9.84 -3.99 -11.98
CA TRP A 139 -9.23 -2.67 -12.03
C TRP A 139 -8.59 -2.37 -13.39
N THR A 140 -7.98 -3.37 -14.04
CA THR A 140 -7.41 -3.20 -15.38
C THR A 140 -8.49 -2.89 -16.43
N TYR A 141 -9.62 -3.57 -16.36
CA TYR A 141 -10.77 -3.29 -17.21
C TYR A 141 -11.30 -1.88 -16.98
N LEU A 142 -11.52 -1.47 -15.73
CA LEU A 142 -11.95 -0.11 -15.41
C LEU A 142 -10.96 0.95 -15.90
N ALA A 143 -9.66 0.72 -15.73
CA ALA A 143 -8.63 1.65 -16.21
C ALA A 143 -8.73 1.92 -17.72
N GLY A 144 -9.15 0.92 -18.50
CA GLY A 144 -9.29 1.07 -19.94
C GLY A 144 -10.46 1.95 -20.41
N PHE A 145 -11.36 2.40 -19.52
CA PHE A 145 -12.37 3.42 -19.84
C PHE A 145 -11.82 4.85 -19.68
N HIS A 146 -10.79 5.03 -18.84
CA HIS A 146 -10.15 6.33 -18.60
C HIS A 146 -8.61 6.15 -18.53
N PRO A 147 -7.96 5.76 -19.65
CA PRO A 147 -6.56 5.37 -19.65
C PRO A 147 -5.59 6.56 -19.69
N ALA A 148 -6.02 7.75 -20.09
CA ALA A 148 -5.17 8.89 -20.41
C ALA A 148 -4.25 9.29 -19.24
N ALA A 149 -2.96 9.40 -19.49
CA ALA A 149 -1.99 10.02 -18.60
C ALA A 149 -2.07 11.55 -18.73
N HIS A 150 -3.27 12.12 -18.56
CA HIS A 150 -3.58 13.52 -18.73
C HIS A 150 -4.38 14.04 -17.53
N GLY A 151 -4.20 15.31 -17.22
CA GLY A 151 -4.81 15.96 -16.05
C GLY A 151 -4.14 15.60 -14.72
N THR A 152 -4.25 16.47 -13.74
CA THR A 152 -3.54 16.39 -12.45
C THR A 152 -2.02 16.22 -12.63
N GLU A 153 -1.35 15.46 -11.78
CA GLU A 153 0.10 15.18 -11.88
C GLU A 153 0.44 13.97 -12.78
N LYS A 154 -0.50 13.50 -13.59
CA LYS A 154 -0.29 12.30 -14.43
C LYS A 154 0.82 12.49 -15.49
N PHE A 155 0.98 13.71 -16.03
CA PHE A 155 2.10 14.04 -16.91
C PHE A 155 3.45 13.85 -16.21
N MET A 156 3.56 14.27 -14.97
CA MET A 156 4.75 14.09 -14.15
C MET A 156 5.07 12.62 -13.96
N ASP A 157 4.10 11.84 -13.48
CA ASP A 157 4.29 10.42 -13.20
C ASP A 157 4.68 9.64 -14.45
N TYR A 158 3.99 9.90 -15.56
CA TYR A 158 4.26 9.28 -16.85
C TYR A 158 5.64 9.70 -17.40
N GLY A 159 5.93 10.99 -17.38
CA GLY A 159 7.20 11.54 -17.85
C GLY A 159 8.40 11.06 -17.06
N PHE A 160 8.27 10.88 -15.75
CA PHE A 160 9.31 10.25 -14.94
C PHE A 160 9.55 8.79 -15.31
N MET A 161 8.50 8.04 -15.67
CA MET A 161 8.67 6.68 -16.20
C MET A 161 9.44 6.69 -17.53
N GLU A 162 9.07 7.57 -18.47
CA GLU A 162 9.76 7.69 -19.77
C GLU A 162 11.23 8.15 -19.61
N ALA A 163 11.50 9.12 -18.73
CA ALA A 163 12.86 9.55 -18.43
C ALA A 163 13.72 8.40 -17.89
N MET A 164 13.17 7.59 -16.97
CA MET A 164 13.87 6.42 -16.44
C MET A 164 14.01 5.29 -17.46
N MET A 165 13.07 5.12 -18.40
CA MET A 165 13.21 4.14 -19.49
C MET A 165 14.42 4.44 -20.37
N ARG A 166 14.67 5.72 -20.67
CA ARG A 166 15.82 6.20 -21.46
C ARG A 166 17.14 6.18 -20.69
N SER A 167 17.08 6.46 -19.39
CA SER A 167 18.28 6.67 -18.58
C SER A 167 19.04 5.38 -18.31
N LYS A 168 20.36 5.46 -18.43
CA LYS A 168 21.29 4.41 -17.98
C LYS A 168 21.75 4.60 -16.54
N THR A 169 21.40 5.72 -15.90
CA THR A 169 21.75 6.08 -14.52
C THR A 169 20.51 6.47 -13.73
N LEU A 170 20.57 6.36 -12.38
CA LEU A 170 19.52 6.78 -11.49
C LEU A 170 20.09 7.72 -10.41
N PRO A 171 19.36 8.79 -10.06
CA PRO A 171 18.12 9.27 -10.68
C PRO A 171 18.35 9.70 -12.13
N ALA A 172 17.30 9.63 -12.94
CA ALA A 172 17.32 10.10 -14.33
C ALA A 172 17.45 11.63 -14.40
N THR A 173 17.79 12.15 -15.58
CA THR A 173 17.70 13.60 -15.81
C THR A 173 16.25 14.02 -15.70
N ASP A 174 16.02 15.18 -15.09
CA ASP A 174 14.67 15.73 -14.93
C ASP A 174 14.10 16.13 -16.30
N ILE A 175 12.84 15.78 -16.55
CA ILE A 175 12.19 16.10 -17.83
C ILE A 175 11.93 17.60 -17.99
N TRP A 176 11.79 18.32 -16.90
CA TRP A 176 11.47 19.75 -16.88
C TRP A 176 12.62 20.65 -16.44
N TYR A 177 13.78 20.05 -16.14
CA TYR A 177 15.00 20.78 -15.83
C TYR A 177 16.23 20.01 -16.29
N SER A 178 16.64 20.25 -17.52
CA SER A 178 17.74 19.50 -18.19
C SER A 178 19.08 19.53 -17.46
N GLN A 179 19.34 20.53 -16.62
CA GLN A 179 20.58 20.64 -15.84
C GLN A 179 20.54 19.85 -14.52
N GLY A 180 19.36 19.31 -14.13
CA GLY A 180 19.14 18.62 -12.87
C GLY A 180 18.81 17.14 -13.05
N LYS A 181 18.68 16.48 -11.91
CA LYS A 181 18.14 15.13 -11.78
C LYS A 181 16.76 15.21 -11.14
N ILE A 182 15.92 14.17 -11.34
CA ILE A 182 14.61 14.08 -10.69
C ILE A 182 14.79 14.24 -9.17
N ASN A 183 14.26 15.33 -8.61
CA ASN A 183 14.28 15.63 -7.19
C ASN A 183 12.91 15.38 -6.55
N TYR A 184 12.48 14.13 -6.58
CA TYR A 184 11.18 13.68 -6.10
C TYR A 184 11.28 12.26 -5.51
N TYR A 185 10.22 11.77 -4.84
CA TYR A 185 10.10 10.38 -4.40
C TYR A 185 9.75 9.47 -5.58
N TYR A 186 10.69 9.25 -6.48
CA TYR A 186 10.46 8.54 -7.75
C TYR A 186 10.44 7.01 -7.63
N GLY A 187 10.52 6.47 -6.42
CA GLY A 187 10.60 5.02 -6.20
C GLY A 187 9.38 4.25 -6.69
N GLY A 188 8.19 4.85 -6.62
CA GLY A 188 6.97 4.24 -7.15
C GLY A 188 7.04 4.07 -8.67
N GLN A 189 7.31 5.14 -9.39
CA GLN A 189 7.47 5.16 -10.84
C GLN A 189 8.66 4.28 -11.28
N TYR A 190 9.74 4.25 -10.48
CA TYR A 190 10.85 3.33 -10.72
C TYR A 190 10.42 1.86 -10.69
N PHE A 191 9.63 1.41 -9.70
CA PHE A 191 9.15 0.03 -9.67
C PHE A 191 8.27 -0.29 -10.88
N ALA A 192 7.48 0.66 -11.37
CA ALA A 192 6.74 0.51 -12.61
C ALA A 192 7.69 0.30 -13.81
N VAL A 193 8.73 1.14 -13.93
CA VAL A 193 9.75 1.03 -15.00
C VAL A 193 10.56 -0.26 -14.86
N PHE A 194 10.94 -0.66 -13.65
CA PHE A 194 11.62 -1.93 -13.40
C PHE A 194 10.81 -3.12 -13.92
N LEU A 195 9.52 -3.18 -13.60
CA LEU A 195 8.61 -4.23 -14.09
C LEU A 195 8.40 -4.13 -15.61
N THR A 196 8.33 -2.93 -16.17
CA THR A 196 8.26 -2.68 -17.62
C THR A 196 9.47 -3.26 -18.34
N LYS A 197 10.69 -2.94 -17.86
CA LYS A 197 11.92 -3.51 -18.40
C LYS A 197 11.99 -5.03 -18.24
N LEU A 198 11.56 -5.55 -17.09
CA LEU A 198 11.59 -6.99 -16.80
C LEU A 198 10.60 -7.79 -17.64
N SER A 199 9.44 -7.21 -17.95
CA SER A 199 8.39 -7.82 -18.76
C SER A 199 8.54 -7.59 -20.26
N GLY A 200 9.42 -6.67 -20.68
CA GLY A 200 9.59 -6.29 -22.09
C GLY A 200 8.37 -5.57 -22.67
N THR A 201 7.56 -4.93 -21.81
CA THR A 201 6.37 -4.16 -22.21
C THR A 201 6.70 -2.67 -22.42
N GLN A 202 5.70 -1.86 -22.73
CA GLN A 202 5.85 -0.42 -23.03
C GLN A 202 5.21 0.43 -21.94
N VAL A 203 5.78 1.63 -21.70
CA VAL A 203 5.30 2.55 -20.65
C VAL A 203 3.86 2.97 -20.89
N GLU A 204 3.46 3.16 -22.12
CA GLU A 204 2.10 3.52 -22.54
C GLU A 204 1.03 2.58 -21.96
N LEU A 205 1.36 1.31 -21.81
CA LEU A 205 0.45 0.32 -21.23
C LEU A 205 0.71 0.11 -19.73
N THR A 206 1.99 0.13 -19.34
CA THR A 206 2.39 -0.24 -17.98
C THR A 206 2.16 0.86 -16.96
N TYR A 207 2.01 2.10 -17.38
CA TYR A 207 1.49 3.19 -16.55
C TYR A 207 0.15 2.79 -15.92
N ASN A 208 -0.79 2.33 -16.75
CA ASN A 208 -2.10 1.88 -16.30
C ASN A 208 -2.04 0.53 -15.56
N LEU A 209 -1.19 -0.40 -16.01
CA LEU A 209 -1.07 -1.69 -15.34
C LEU A 209 -0.47 -1.57 -13.94
N MET A 210 0.51 -0.68 -13.70
CA MET A 210 1.11 -0.54 -12.37
C MET A 210 0.08 -0.09 -11.33
N ARG A 211 -0.76 0.89 -11.64
CA ARG A 211 -1.80 1.37 -10.70
C ARG A 211 -2.83 0.28 -10.37
N THR A 212 -3.24 -0.51 -11.38
CA THR A 212 -4.21 -1.60 -11.19
C THR A 212 -3.59 -2.82 -10.48
N PHE A 213 -2.30 -3.05 -10.69
CA PHE A 213 -1.51 -4.06 -10.00
C PHE A 213 -1.38 -3.75 -8.49
N VAL A 214 -1.11 -2.50 -8.15
CA VAL A 214 -1.09 -2.02 -6.76
C VAL A 214 -2.47 -2.16 -6.12
N ALA A 215 -3.55 -1.82 -6.84
CA ALA A 215 -4.92 -1.97 -6.35
C ALA A 215 -5.28 -3.43 -6.04
N ALA A 216 -4.77 -4.38 -6.84
CA ALA A 216 -4.93 -5.81 -6.57
C ALA A 216 -4.18 -6.23 -5.30
N PHE A 217 -2.96 -5.76 -5.07
CA PHE A 217 -2.24 -6.01 -3.82
C PHE A 217 -2.89 -5.35 -2.62
N ALA A 218 -3.46 -4.16 -2.78
CA ALA A 218 -4.22 -3.48 -1.73
C ALA A 218 -5.48 -4.26 -1.27
N PHE A 219 -5.93 -5.23 -2.06
CA PHE A 219 -6.99 -6.17 -1.70
C PHE A 219 -6.44 -7.46 -1.07
N VAL A 220 -5.48 -8.13 -1.76
CA VAL A 220 -5.09 -9.49 -1.36
C VAL A 220 -4.12 -9.56 -0.18
N LEU A 221 -3.31 -8.53 0.06
CA LEU A 221 -2.43 -8.51 1.23
C LEU A 221 -3.21 -8.31 2.55
N PRO A 222 -4.19 -7.38 2.65
CA PRO A 222 -5.12 -7.34 3.77
C PRO A 222 -5.94 -8.63 3.92
N PHE A 223 -6.36 -9.26 2.80
CA PHE A 223 -7.01 -10.57 2.83
C PHE A 223 -6.15 -11.59 3.58
N SER A 224 -4.89 -11.79 3.15
CA SER A 224 -4.00 -12.80 3.74
C SER A 224 -3.69 -12.48 5.21
N LEU A 225 -3.36 -11.22 5.54
CA LEU A 225 -3.03 -10.79 6.91
C LEU A 225 -4.20 -10.97 7.88
N VAL A 226 -5.37 -10.39 7.57
CA VAL A 226 -6.53 -10.42 8.48
C VAL A 226 -7.15 -11.81 8.56
N ARG A 227 -7.09 -12.58 7.46
CA ARG A 227 -7.40 -13.99 7.46
C ARG A 227 -6.53 -14.75 8.47
N GLN A 228 -5.20 -14.55 8.44
CA GLN A 228 -4.29 -15.20 9.39
C GLN A 228 -4.56 -14.75 10.84
N MET A 229 -4.77 -13.45 11.06
CA MET A 229 -5.18 -12.95 12.39
C MET A 229 -6.46 -13.63 12.90
N THR A 230 -7.41 -13.92 12.00
CA THR A 230 -8.66 -14.61 12.34
C THR A 230 -8.43 -16.10 12.66
N VAL A 231 -7.54 -16.77 11.95
CA VAL A 231 -7.11 -18.14 12.27
C VAL A 231 -6.54 -18.19 13.69
N ASP A 232 -5.63 -17.28 14.03
CA ASP A 232 -5.01 -17.22 15.37
C ASP A 232 -6.02 -16.81 16.46
N MET A 233 -7.02 -16.00 16.11
CA MET A 233 -8.14 -15.65 16.99
C MET A 233 -9.00 -16.87 17.34
N GLN A 234 -9.29 -17.74 16.37
CA GLN A 234 -10.13 -18.91 16.57
C GLN A 234 -9.42 -20.03 17.36
N GLY A 235 -8.10 -20.19 17.16
CA GLY A 235 -7.33 -21.27 17.73
C GLY A 235 -7.52 -22.61 17.01
N LYS A 236 -7.02 -23.72 17.60
CA LYS A 236 -6.84 -25.00 16.91
C LYS A 236 -8.11 -25.84 16.65
N LYS A 237 -9.17 -25.65 17.44
CA LYS A 237 -10.40 -26.50 17.34
C LYS A 237 -11.54 -25.70 16.74
N VAL A 238 -11.72 -25.78 15.42
CA VAL A 238 -12.78 -25.09 14.68
C VAL A 238 -13.54 -26.12 13.83
N TYR A 239 -14.86 -26.08 13.92
CA TYR A 239 -15.77 -27.04 13.27
C TYR A 239 -16.83 -26.34 12.41
N GLY A 240 -17.34 -27.06 11.43
CA GLY A 240 -18.44 -26.61 10.58
C GLY A 240 -18.11 -25.36 9.77
N TRP A 241 -19.10 -24.50 9.59
CA TRP A 241 -18.99 -23.28 8.79
C TRP A 241 -17.94 -22.29 9.32
N LYS A 242 -17.61 -22.35 10.63
CA LYS A 242 -16.58 -21.50 11.23
C LYS A 242 -15.19 -21.67 10.60
N LYS A 243 -14.95 -22.80 9.92
CA LYS A 243 -13.72 -23.00 9.12
C LYS A 243 -13.58 -22.01 7.96
N ARG A 244 -14.71 -21.48 7.46
CA ARG A 244 -14.75 -20.50 6.38
C ARG A 244 -14.60 -19.05 6.89
N LEU A 245 -14.80 -18.83 8.18
CA LEU A 245 -14.77 -17.49 8.79
C LEU A 245 -13.48 -16.71 8.50
N PRO A 246 -12.26 -17.28 8.57
CA PRO A 246 -11.04 -16.57 8.23
C PRO A 246 -11.04 -16.02 6.82
N SER A 247 -11.47 -16.80 5.82
CA SER A 247 -11.53 -16.34 4.43
C SER A 247 -12.59 -15.27 4.22
N ILE A 248 -13.73 -15.36 4.90
CA ILE A 248 -14.75 -14.29 4.87
C ILE A 248 -14.21 -13.01 5.49
N THR A 249 -13.56 -13.10 6.65
CA THR A 249 -12.96 -11.94 7.32
C THR A 249 -11.86 -11.31 6.46
N GLY A 250 -11.00 -12.13 5.84
CA GLY A 250 -9.98 -11.66 4.91
C GLY A 250 -10.59 -10.93 3.71
N PHE A 251 -11.65 -11.50 3.10
CA PHE A 251 -12.33 -10.87 1.96
C PHE A 251 -12.92 -9.49 2.32
N ILE A 252 -13.58 -9.39 3.47
CA ILE A 252 -14.10 -8.10 3.97
C ILE A 252 -12.95 -7.12 4.26
N ALA A 253 -11.77 -7.60 4.70
CA ALA A 253 -10.61 -6.74 4.88
C ALA A 253 -10.05 -6.21 3.56
N GLY A 254 -10.01 -7.04 2.51
CA GLY A 254 -9.71 -6.58 1.15
C GLY A 254 -10.69 -5.51 0.67
N LEU A 255 -12.00 -5.72 0.87
CA LEU A 255 -13.02 -4.70 0.57
C LEU A 255 -12.80 -3.41 1.35
N ALA A 256 -12.54 -3.50 2.66
CA ALA A 256 -12.39 -2.34 3.54
C ALA A 256 -11.20 -1.46 3.18
N VAL A 257 -10.11 -2.04 2.66
CA VAL A 257 -8.90 -1.28 2.29
C VAL A 257 -8.95 -0.79 0.84
N SER A 258 -9.41 -1.64 -0.11
CA SER A 258 -9.28 -1.36 -1.55
C SER A 258 -10.54 -0.79 -2.21
N ILE A 259 -11.72 -1.04 -1.64
CA ILE A 259 -13.02 -0.78 -2.29
C ILE A 259 -13.88 0.20 -1.49
N ALA A 260 -13.89 0.10 -0.15
CA ALA A 260 -14.74 0.93 0.68
C ALA A 260 -14.34 2.42 0.61
N GLY A 261 -15.33 3.29 0.73
CA GLY A 261 -15.15 4.70 1.03
C GLY A 261 -15.21 4.99 2.53
N ASN A 262 -15.41 6.25 2.89
CA ASN A 262 -15.68 6.69 4.27
C ASN A 262 -17.18 6.97 4.50
N MET A 263 -17.55 7.32 5.72
CA MET A 263 -18.95 7.59 6.08
C MET A 263 -19.51 8.87 5.45
N HIS A 264 -18.69 9.73 4.84
CA HIS A 264 -19.15 10.89 4.06
C HIS A 264 -20.12 10.46 2.94
N TYR A 265 -19.76 9.38 2.21
CA TYR A 265 -20.67 8.82 1.21
C TYR A 265 -22.03 8.41 1.81
N VAL A 266 -22.02 7.72 2.95
CA VAL A 266 -23.26 7.25 3.58
C VAL A 266 -24.14 8.44 3.99
N VAL A 267 -23.53 9.49 4.56
CA VAL A 267 -24.26 10.68 5.03
C VAL A 267 -24.73 11.52 3.85
N TYR A 268 -23.85 11.93 2.95
CA TYR A 268 -24.13 12.94 1.93
C TYR A 268 -24.70 12.36 0.61
N ALA A 269 -24.38 11.11 0.26
CA ALA A 269 -24.93 10.49 -0.93
C ALA A 269 -26.20 9.66 -0.67
N GLN A 270 -26.51 9.32 0.60
CA GLN A 270 -27.63 8.42 0.89
C GLN A 270 -28.60 9.01 1.93
N ILE A 271 -28.13 9.39 3.13
CA ILE A 271 -29.01 9.81 4.24
C ILE A 271 -29.59 11.20 3.96
N ILE A 272 -28.77 12.20 3.63
CA ILE A 272 -29.24 13.57 3.39
C ILE A 272 -30.18 13.62 2.18
N PRO A 273 -29.87 13.02 1.02
CA PRO A 273 -30.80 12.94 -0.12
C PRO A 273 -32.14 12.28 0.25
N LEU A 274 -32.13 11.22 1.07
CA LEU A 274 -33.35 10.58 1.53
C LEU A 274 -34.21 11.54 2.39
N ILE A 275 -33.57 12.28 3.31
CA ILE A 275 -34.27 13.27 4.14
C ILE A 275 -34.83 14.41 3.30
N GLN A 276 -34.09 14.93 2.33
CA GLN A 276 -34.54 15.97 1.41
C GLN A 276 -35.77 15.51 0.60
N LYS A 277 -35.71 14.29 0.03
CA LYS A 277 -36.83 13.68 -0.67
C LYS A 277 -38.07 13.53 0.21
N LEU A 278 -37.90 13.08 1.47
CA LEU A 278 -39.01 12.93 2.43
C LEU A 278 -39.64 14.29 2.80
N LYS A 279 -38.86 15.37 2.75
CA LYS A 279 -39.31 16.75 2.99
C LYS A 279 -39.85 17.47 1.75
N GLY A 280 -39.83 16.81 0.57
CA GLY A 280 -40.21 17.44 -0.70
C GLY A 280 -39.24 18.53 -1.15
N GLN A 281 -38.00 18.51 -0.71
CA GLN A 281 -36.94 19.43 -1.10
C GLN A 281 -36.22 18.90 -2.34
N GLU A 282 -35.54 19.80 -3.07
CA GLU A 282 -34.63 19.41 -4.15
C GLU A 282 -33.47 18.56 -3.57
N VAL A 283 -33.10 17.52 -4.32
CA VAL A 283 -32.06 16.58 -3.88
C VAL A 283 -30.70 17.03 -4.41
N ASP A 284 -29.76 17.27 -3.51
CA ASP A 284 -28.39 17.63 -3.89
C ASP A 284 -27.70 16.50 -4.66
N SER A 285 -26.93 16.86 -5.69
CA SER A 285 -26.08 15.93 -6.41
C SER A 285 -24.86 15.59 -5.57
N TYR A 286 -24.43 14.32 -5.60
CA TYR A 286 -23.22 13.87 -4.92
C TYR A 286 -22.07 13.67 -5.92
N TRP A 287 -20.96 14.36 -5.70
CA TRP A 287 -19.74 14.20 -6.46
C TRP A 287 -18.72 13.38 -5.65
N PHE A 288 -18.19 12.29 -6.22
CA PHE A 288 -17.39 11.33 -5.44
C PHE A 288 -16.09 11.90 -4.81
N PRO A 289 -15.40 12.92 -5.38
CA PRO A 289 -14.25 13.57 -4.75
C PRO A 289 -14.59 14.32 -3.46
N ASP A 290 -15.85 14.70 -3.22
CA ASP A 290 -16.24 15.43 -2.00
C ASP A 290 -15.93 14.62 -0.72
N ALA A 291 -15.90 13.29 -0.82
CA ALA A 291 -15.47 12.41 0.26
C ALA A 291 -14.00 12.61 0.67
N THR A 292 -13.22 13.29 -0.13
CA THR A 292 -11.79 13.55 0.08
C THR A 292 -11.45 15.03 0.27
N ARG A 293 -12.46 15.91 0.11
CA ARG A 293 -12.39 17.38 0.21
C ARG A 293 -13.57 17.88 1.05
N TYR A 294 -13.58 17.51 2.36
CA TYR A 294 -14.69 17.80 3.26
C TYR A 294 -14.33 18.85 4.32
N ILE A 295 -13.21 18.65 5.04
CA ILE A 295 -12.73 19.59 6.06
C ILE A 295 -12.22 20.87 5.36
N GLY A 296 -12.78 22.02 5.74
CA GLY A 296 -12.51 23.30 5.13
C GLY A 296 -13.34 23.62 3.87
N PHE A 297 -14.03 22.62 3.31
CA PHE A 297 -14.92 22.80 2.14
C PHE A 297 -16.40 22.85 2.51
N ASN A 298 -16.80 22.15 3.58
CA ASN A 298 -18.17 22.16 4.07
C ASN A 298 -18.16 22.18 5.63
N PRO A 299 -18.36 23.35 6.27
CA PRO A 299 -18.52 24.69 5.66
C PRO A 299 -17.25 25.17 4.97
N ASP A 300 -17.40 26.12 4.02
CA ASP A 300 -16.28 26.77 3.34
C ASP A 300 -15.58 27.74 4.29
N VAL A 301 -14.37 27.40 4.69
CA VAL A 301 -13.53 28.16 5.61
C VAL A 301 -12.07 28.09 5.14
N PRO A 302 -11.21 29.04 5.55
CA PRO A 302 -9.76 28.88 5.40
C PRO A 302 -9.28 27.58 6.05
N ASP A 303 -8.12 27.05 5.60
CA ASP A 303 -7.59 25.76 6.04
C ASP A 303 -8.29 24.54 5.40
N LYS A 304 -8.35 24.57 4.09
CA LYS A 304 -8.83 23.45 3.29
C LYS A 304 -7.86 22.27 3.37
N THR A 305 -8.38 21.08 3.64
CA THR A 305 -7.55 19.89 3.84
C THR A 305 -7.87 18.78 2.84
N ILE A 306 -6.96 17.80 2.76
CA ILE A 306 -7.08 16.65 1.88
C ILE A 306 -7.08 15.39 2.76
N HIS A 307 -8.00 14.46 2.51
CA HIS A 307 -8.11 13.20 3.25
C HIS A 307 -8.51 12.05 2.32
N GLU A 308 -7.65 11.80 1.35
CA GLU A 308 -7.83 10.73 0.36
C GLU A 308 -7.66 9.33 0.96
N PHE A 309 -8.15 8.35 0.24
CA PHE A 309 -8.09 6.93 0.60
C PHE A 309 -7.96 6.04 -0.64
N PRO A 310 -7.51 4.77 -0.51
CA PRO A 310 -7.11 3.94 -1.64
C PRO A 310 -8.14 3.82 -2.76
N CYS A 311 -9.42 3.58 -2.45
CA CYS A 311 -10.46 3.47 -3.47
C CYS A 311 -10.54 4.72 -4.36
N TYR A 312 -10.48 5.92 -3.78
CA TYR A 312 -10.46 7.18 -4.52
C TYR A 312 -9.26 7.25 -5.47
N SER A 313 -8.05 6.98 -4.96
CA SER A 313 -6.82 7.00 -5.76
C SER A 313 -6.86 6.01 -6.92
N PHE A 314 -7.42 4.81 -6.70
CA PHE A 314 -7.53 3.79 -7.75
C PHE A 314 -8.55 4.19 -8.83
N VAL A 315 -9.68 4.80 -8.45
CA VAL A 315 -10.68 5.30 -9.40
C VAL A 315 -10.12 6.48 -10.20
N LEU A 316 -9.47 7.45 -9.53
CA LEU A 316 -8.84 8.58 -10.20
C LEU A 316 -7.71 8.14 -11.16
N GLY A 317 -7.12 6.99 -10.88
CA GLY A 317 -6.02 6.44 -11.66
C GLY A 317 -4.69 7.11 -11.32
N ASP A 318 -4.45 7.28 -10.05
CA ASP A 318 -3.27 7.90 -9.49
C ASP A 318 -2.09 6.92 -9.40
N LEU A 319 -0.89 7.35 -9.80
CA LEU A 319 0.37 6.57 -9.71
C LEU A 319 1.38 7.22 -8.76
N HIS A 320 0.94 8.13 -7.91
CA HIS A 320 1.84 8.82 -6.98
C HIS A 320 2.54 7.87 -6.00
N ALA A 321 3.62 8.38 -5.44
CA ALA A 321 4.49 7.70 -4.48
C ALA A 321 3.72 6.99 -3.35
N HIS A 322 2.75 7.65 -2.71
CA HIS A 322 1.95 7.09 -1.61
C HIS A 322 1.02 5.94 -2.06
N VAL A 323 0.55 5.96 -3.31
CA VAL A 323 -0.32 4.89 -3.86
C VAL A 323 0.51 3.64 -4.11
N VAL A 324 1.62 3.76 -4.83
CA VAL A 324 2.49 2.60 -5.12
C VAL A 324 3.05 2.00 -3.83
N ASN A 325 3.33 2.83 -2.82
CA ASN A 325 3.87 2.36 -1.55
C ASN A 325 2.90 1.49 -0.74
N ILE A 326 1.59 1.46 -1.07
CA ILE A 326 0.59 0.61 -0.39
C ILE A 326 1.04 -0.84 -0.31
N MET A 327 1.56 -1.42 -1.40
CA MET A 327 1.99 -2.82 -1.40
C MET A 327 3.17 -3.07 -0.45
N PHE A 328 4.07 -2.10 -0.28
CA PHE A 328 5.24 -2.23 0.59
C PHE A 328 4.89 -1.99 2.07
N VAL A 329 4.00 -1.06 2.37
CA VAL A 329 3.53 -0.88 3.75
C VAL A 329 2.71 -2.07 4.24
N LEU A 330 1.90 -2.67 3.36
CA LEU A 330 1.17 -3.90 3.68
C LEU A 330 2.12 -5.09 3.86
N LEU A 331 3.19 -5.18 3.09
CA LEU A 331 4.25 -6.17 3.30
C LEU A 331 4.91 -5.98 4.68
N LEU A 332 5.22 -4.75 5.07
CA LEU A 332 5.79 -4.46 6.39
C LEU A 332 4.85 -4.89 7.52
N LEU A 333 3.56 -4.56 7.43
CA LEU A 333 2.57 -4.97 8.43
C LEU A 333 2.44 -6.49 8.53
N GLY A 334 2.42 -7.19 7.40
CA GLY A 334 2.45 -8.66 7.36
C GLY A 334 3.71 -9.24 8.02
N LEU A 335 4.88 -8.66 7.72
CA LEU A 335 6.17 -9.06 8.29
C LEU A 335 6.22 -8.85 9.82
N LEU A 336 5.72 -7.72 10.30
CA LEU A 336 5.65 -7.43 11.74
C LEU A 336 4.73 -8.43 12.45
N TYR A 337 3.59 -8.76 11.86
CA TYR A 337 2.70 -9.77 12.43
C TYR A 337 3.34 -11.17 12.46
N ALA A 338 4.01 -11.57 11.37
CA ALA A 338 4.75 -12.82 11.30
C ALA A 338 5.88 -12.88 12.34
N TRP A 339 6.58 -11.77 12.55
CA TRP A 339 7.59 -11.65 13.62
C TRP A 339 6.97 -11.80 15.01
N MET A 340 5.84 -11.15 15.28
CA MET A 340 5.10 -11.29 16.55
C MET A 340 4.72 -12.75 16.82
N GLN A 341 4.20 -13.47 15.82
CA GLN A 341 3.87 -14.90 15.94
C GLN A 341 5.11 -15.72 16.33
N LYS A 342 6.25 -15.46 15.68
CA LYS A 342 7.51 -16.18 15.89
C LYS A 342 8.08 -15.96 17.29
N VAL A 343 8.12 -14.70 17.77
CA VAL A 343 8.81 -14.37 19.04
C VAL A 343 7.93 -14.53 20.27
N ARG A 344 6.61 -14.59 20.10
CA ARG A 344 5.62 -14.60 21.18
C ARG A 344 5.91 -15.57 22.32
N ASN A 345 6.42 -16.75 22.00
CA ASN A 345 6.67 -17.82 22.95
C ASN A 345 8.17 -17.98 23.28
N THR A 346 9.00 -17.06 22.81
CA THR A 346 10.43 -17.08 23.13
C THR A 346 10.69 -16.30 24.42
N THR A 347 11.63 -16.78 25.20
CA THR A 347 12.12 -16.09 26.39
C THR A 347 13.65 -16.07 26.31
N PRO A 348 14.21 -15.07 25.62
CA PRO A 348 15.67 -14.95 25.53
C PRO A 348 16.25 -14.64 26.92
N SER A 349 17.30 -15.32 27.31
CA SER A 349 17.97 -15.14 28.59
C SER A 349 19.48 -15.00 28.40
N VAL A 350 20.03 -13.93 28.94
CA VAL A 350 21.48 -13.69 28.91
C VAL A 350 22.22 -14.80 29.67
N GLU A 351 21.66 -15.26 30.80
CA GLU A 351 22.26 -16.29 31.65
C GLU A 351 22.40 -17.63 30.92
N LYS A 352 21.45 -17.97 30.04
CA LYS A 352 21.48 -19.21 29.25
C LYS A 352 22.32 -19.12 27.99
N LEU A 353 22.38 -17.94 27.37
CA LEU A 353 22.98 -17.73 26.04
C LEU A 353 24.36 -17.09 26.12
N GLY A 354 24.68 -16.39 27.21
CA GLY A 354 25.79 -15.44 27.29
C GLY A 354 25.48 -14.13 26.57
N ALA A 355 26.10 -13.03 26.95
CA ALA A 355 25.76 -11.67 26.45
C ALA A 355 25.88 -11.55 24.91
N LYS A 356 26.97 -12.05 24.31
CA LYS A 356 27.20 -11.97 22.86
C LYS A 356 26.08 -12.65 22.07
N LYS A 357 25.72 -13.89 22.38
CA LYS A 357 24.65 -14.63 21.69
C LYS A 357 23.29 -14.01 21.92
N PHE A 358 23.04 -13.49 23.14
CA PHE A 358 21.79 -12.76 23.42
C PHE A 358 21.62 -11.58 22.47
N TRP A 359 22.60 -10.67 22.40
CA TRP A 359 22.54 -9.49 21.55
C TRP A 359 22.46 -9.85 20.06
N MET A 360 23.25 -10.82 19.60
CA MET A 360 23.14 -11.31 18.22
C MET A 360 21.73 -11.83 17.89
N GLN A 361 21.08 -12.53 18.82
CA GLN A 361 19.72 -13.00 18.61
C GLN A 361 18.69 -11.86 18.60
N GLN A 362 18.92 -10.76 19.31
CA GLN A 362 18.01 -9.62 19.33
C GLN A 362 18.17 -8.74 18.07
N LEU A 363 19.39 -8.49 17.66
CA LEU A 363 19.71 -7.55 16.58
C LEU A 363 19.70 -8.23 15.19
N LEU A 364 20.25 -9.43 15.02
CA LEU A 364 20.32 -10.09 13.71
C LEU A 364 19.08 -10.93 13.39
N MET A 365 17.91 -10.52 13.83
CA MET A 365 16.65 -11.17 13.45
C MET A 365 16.29 -10.84 12.00
N PRO A 366 16.10 -11.84 11.10
CA PRO A 366 15.77 -11.58 9.71
C PRO A 366 14.54 -10.69 9.51
N HIS A 367 13.54 -10.75 10.41
CA HIS A 367 12.35 -9.91 10.34
C HIS A 367 12.66 -8.44 10.67
N ILE A 368 13.52 -8.19 11.67
CA ILE A 368 13.93 -6.82 12.04
C ILE A 368 14.79 -6.21 10.94
N LEU A 369 15.75 -6.98 10.40
CA LEU A 369 16.56 -6.51 9.26
C LEU A 369 15.70 -6.25 8.00
N ALA A 370 14.74 -7.13 7.70
CA ALA A 370 13.83 -6.92 6.57
C ALA A 370 12.91 -5.71 6.80
N ALA A 371 12.44 -5.48 8.03
CA ALA A 371 11.69 -4.28 8.37
C ALA A 371 12.56 -3.01 8.23
N ALA A 372 13.81 -3.05 8.67
CA ALA A 372 14.75 -1.94 8.51
C ALA A 372 15.02 -1.62 7.02
N MET A 373 15.17 -2.65 6.17
CA MET A 373 15.31 -2.47 4.72
C MET A 373 14.06 -1.84 4.10
N LEU A 374 12.86 -2.29 4.45
CA LEU A 374 11.61 -1.71 3.97
C LEU A 374 11.47 -0.24 4.41
N LEU A 375 11.76 0.04 5.68
CA LEU A 375 11.74 1.41 6.21
C LEU A 375 12.75 2.31 5.50
N GLY A 376 13.97 1.82 5.22
CA GLY A 376 14.94 2.56 4.42
C GLY A 376 14.41 2.85 3.02
N MET A 377 13.79 1.87 2.37
CA MET A 377 13.19 2.02 1.06
C MET A 377 12.07 3.09 1.06
N PHE A 378 11.34 3.26 2.16
CA PHE A 378 10.29 4.29 2.25
C PHE A 378 10.82 5.73 2.13
N HIS A 379 12.06 6.02 2.47
CA HIS A 379 12.65 7.33 2.20
C HIS A 379 12.59 7.73 0.74
N TRP A 380 12.73 6.76 -0.15
CA TRP A 380 12.79 6.94 -1.59
C TRP A 380 11.43 6.70 -2.28
N THR A 381 10.59 5.81 -1.73
CA THR A 381 9.27 5.51 -2.29
C THR A 381 8.18 6.46 -1.77
N ASN A 382 8.19 6.81 -0.48
CA ASN A 382 7.33 7.82 0.15
C ASN A 382 7.83 8.13 1.56
N TYR A 383 8.56 9.23 1.74
CA TYR A 383 9.22 9.56 3.01
C TYR A 383 8.28 9.63 4.22
N TRP A 384 7.03 10.04 4.02
CA TRP A 384 6.04 10.08 5.10
C TRP A 384 5.81 8.71 5.73
N ASP A 385 5.81 7.68 4.91
CA ASP A 385 5.62 6.30 5.38
C ASP A 385 6.81 5.81 6.22
N PHE A 386 8.02 6.31 5.97
CA PHE A 386 9.16 6.00 6.84
C PHE A 386 8.85 6.41 8.28
N VAL A 387 8.46 7.66 8.52
CA VAL A 387 8.19 8.19 9.88
C VAL A 387 7.03 7.43 10.53
N ILE A 388 5.93 7.26 9.79
CA ILE A 388 4.73 6.58 10.27
C ILE A 388 5.03 5.14 10.69
N TYR A 389 5.63 4.38 9.80
CA TYR A 389 5.87 2.96 10.03
C TYR A 389 7.09 2.66 10.89
N TYR A 390 8.00 3.63 11.06
CA TYR A 390 9.03 3.55 12.11
C TYR A 390 8.38 3.54 13.50
N VAL A 391 7.38 4.38 13.74
CA VAL A 391 6.60 4.40 15.00
C VAL A 391 5.80 3.10 15.17
N VAL A 392 5.12 2.61 14.13
CA VAL A 392 4.37 1.34 14.17
C VAL A 392 5.30 0.17 14.49
N THR A 393 6.46 0.12 13.84
CA THR A 393 7.48 -0.90 14.09
C THR A 393 8.03 -0.80 15.53
N GLY A 394 8.36 0.41 15.99
CA GLY A 394 8.84 0.68 17.35
C GLY A 394 7.84 0.26 18.42
N GLY A 395 6.55 0.58 18.22
CA GLY A 395 5.47 0.13 19.11
C GLY A 395 5.32 -1.39 19.14
N THR A 396 5.42 -2.03 17.98
CA THR A 396 5.38 -3.50 17.86
C THR A 396 6.56 -4.14 18.59
N VAL A 397 7.75 -3.61 18.39
CA VAL A 397 8.99 -4.06 19.04
C VAL A 397 8.90 -3.91 20.56
N LEU A 398 8.49 -2.73 21.04
CA LEU A 398 8.32 -2.46 22.47
C LEU A 398 7.36 -3.44 23.14
N PHE A 399 6.18 -3.64 22.55
CA PHE A 399 5.17 -4.52 23.13
C PHE A 399 5.62 -5.98 23.16
N MET A 400 6.32 -6.44 22.13
CA MET A 400 6.88 -7.79 22.14
C MET A 400 8.03 -7.94 23.13
N ASN A 401 8.90 -6.94 23.29
CA ASN A 401 9.96 -6.95 24.29
C ASN A 401 9.42 -6.99 25.73
N ILE A 402 8.33 -6.25 26.02
CA ILE A 402 7.64 -6.36 27.32
C ILE A 402 7.21 -7.81 27.61
N ILE A 403 6.72 -8.53 26.60
CA ILE A 403 6.28 -9.92 26.75
C ILE A 403 7.46 -10.87 26.85
N CYS A 404 8.43 -10.80 25.95
CA CYS A 404 9.54 -11.73 25.81
C CYS A 404 10.53 -11.62 26.97
N LEU A 405 10.79 -10.40 27.46
CA LEU A 405 11.69 -10.09 28.56
C LEU A 405 10.99 -10.06 29.92
N LYS A 406 9.75 -10.58 29.99
CA LYS A 406 8.95 -10.79 31.24
C LYS A 406 8.78 -9.54 32.10
N GLY A 407 8.79 -8.36 31.53
CA GLY A 407 8.61 -7.09 32.23
C GLY A 407 9.87 -6.55 32.93
N ASP A 408 11.06 -7.09 32.63
CA ASP A 408 12.34 -6.52 33.07
C ASP A 408 12.58 -5.17 32.38
N ILE A 409 12.27 -4.08 33.08
CA ILE A 409 12.24 -2.72 32.52
C ILE A 409 13.61 -2.34 31.95
N LYS A 410 14.71 -2.64 32.63
CA LYS A 410 16.07 -2.28 32.19
C LYS A 410 16.40 -2.97 30.85
N ARG A 411 16.14 -4.28 30.76
CA ARG A 411 16.35 -5.06 29.54
C ARG A 411 15.38 -4.65 28.41
N ILE A 412 14.13 -4.33 28.73
CA ILE A 412 13.16 -3.85 27.75
C ILE A 412 13.64 -2.56 27.12
N ILE A 413 14.04 -1.57 27.92
CA ILE A 413 14.53 -0.28 27.42
C ILE A 413 15.80 -0.52 26.57
N ALA A 414 16.78 -1.26 27.09
CA ALA A 414 18.04 -1.49 26.39
C ALA A 414 17.86 -2.21 25.05
N VAL A 415 17.06 -3.29 25.01
CA VAL A 415 16.83 -4.06 23.76
C VAL A 415 15.99 -3.26 22.78
N THR A 416 14.93 -2.57 23.24
CA THR A 416 14.08 -1.77 22.37
C THR A 416 14.85 -0.59 21.77
N ALA A 417 15.65 0.11 22.57
CA ALA A 417 16.48 1.19 22.08
C ALA A 417 17.54 0.70 21.08
N ALA A 418 18.20 -0.42 21.36
CA ALA A 418 19.19 -1.00 20.46
C ALA A 418 18.56 -1.42 19.11
N GLN A 419 17.38 -2.06 19.12
CA GLN A 419 16.66 -2.42 17.91
C GLN A 419 16.16 -1.19 17.15
N ALA A 420 15.69 -0.16 17.84
CA ALA A 420 15.29 1.11 17.20
C ALA A 420 16.49 1.78 16.50
N VAL A 421 17.63 1.87 17.19
CA VAL A 421 18.86 2.42 16.61
C VAL A 421 19.35 1.58 15.43
N GLU A 422 19.32 0.25 15.54
CA GLU A 422 19.67 -0.66 14.43
C GLU A 422 18.79 -0.43 13.21
N ILE A 423 17.45 -0.41 13.40
CA ILE A 423 16.49 -0.17 12.32
C ILE A 423 16.76 1.17 11.64
N PHE A 424 16.96 2.22 12.43
CA PHE A 424 17.25 3.56 11.89
C PHE A 424 18.58 3.58 11.15
N ALA A 425 19.64 3.01 11.72
CA ALA A 425 20.97 2.98 11.11
C ALA A 425 20.98 2.18 9.79
N VAL A 426 20.39 0.98 9.78
CA VAL A 426 20.28 0.17 8.54
C VAL A 426 19.45 0.90 7.50
N ALA A 427 18.29 1.45 7.88
CA ALA A 427 17.43 2.22 6.97
C ALA A 427 18.19 3.40 6.35
N THR A 428 18.93 4.17 7.16
CA THR A 428 19.70 5.32 6.68
C THR A 428 20.83 4.89 5.74
N VAL A 429 21.60 3.86 6.10
CA VAL A 429 22.76 3.42 5.31
C VAL A 429 22.37 2.91 3.92
N ILE A 430 21.31 2.10 3.83
CA ILE A 430 20.92 1.51 2.55
C ILE A 430 20.33 2.52 1.57
N ILE A 431 19.86 3.67 2.06
CA ILE A 431 19.23 4.71 1.23
C ILE A 431 20.16 5.92 0.97
N LEU A 432 21.40 5.87 1.45
CA LEU A 432 22.38 6.94 1.22
C LEU A 432 22.47 7.41 -0.24
N PRO A 433 22.44 6.52 -1.26
CA PRO A 433 22.51 6.98 -2.66
C PRO A 433 21.38 7.93 -3.05
N PHE A 434 20.19 7.78 -2.46
CA PHE A 434 19.08 8.71 -2.63
C PHE A 434 19.27 9.98 -1.79
N THR A 435 19.52 9.82 -0.50
CA THR A 435 19.59 10.95 0.45
C THR A 435 20.68 11.97 0.09
N LEU A 436 21.80 11.51 -0.47
CA LEU A 436 22.90 12.40 -0.88
C LEU A 436 22.58 13.25 -2.13
N GLN A 437 21.53 12.93 -2.87
CA GLN A 437 21.14 13.62 -4.10
C GLN A 437 19.80 14.34 -3.97
N PHE A 438 19.04 14.06 -2.90
CA PHE A 438 17.71 14.60 -2.68
C PHE A 438 17.76 15.89 -1.87
N THR A 439 17.19 16.96 -2.41
CA THR A 439 16.99 18.22 -1.71
C THR A 439 15.60 18.23 -1.08
N THR A 440 15.54 18.41 0.24
CA THR A 440 14.26 18.40 0.96
C THR A 440 13.50 19.71 0.80
N MET A 441 12.19 19.61 0.57
CA MET A 441 11.27 20.73 0.48
C MET A 441 10.65 21.14 1.84
N VAL A 442 10.90 20.34 2.89
CA VAL A 442 10.28 20.54 4.21
C VAL A 442 10.96 21.66 4.98
N GLN A 443 10.16 22.61 5.50
CA GLN A 443 10.62 23.81 6.23
C GLN A 443 10.40 23.72 7.75
N GLY A 444 10.13 22.54 8.30
CA GLY A 444 9.95 22.33 9.74
C GLY A 444 8.53 21.94 10.15
N VAL A 445 8.27 21.96 11.47
CA VAL A 445 6.98 21.59 12.07
C VAL A 445 6.41 22.77 12.82
N ARG A 446 5.11 23.01 12.70
CA ARG A 446 4.37 24.08 13.39
C ARG A 446 3.14 23.53 14.13
N LEU A 447 2.69 24.27 15.13
CA LEU A 447 1.41 23.99 15.81
C LEU A 447 0.24 24.34 14.88
N ALA A 448 -0.76 23.48 14.85
CA ALA A 448 -2.00 23.75 14.13
C ALA A 448 -2.77 24.90 14.84
N GLN A 449 -3.15 25.91 14.08
CA GLN A 449 -3.96 27.03 14.58
C GLN A 449 -5.45 26.80 14.31
N ASN A 450 -5.75 26.08 13.23
CA ASN A 450 -7.11 25.69 12.84
C ASN A 450 -7.34 24.23 13.15
N HIS A 451 -8.58 23.89 13.46
CA HIS A 451 -8.99 22.53 13.81
C HIS A 451 -10.21 22.11 13.02
N SER A 452 -10.31 20.81 12.76
CA SER A 452 -11.48 20.22 12.12
C SER A 452 -12.70 20.25 13.05
N LEU A 453 -13.87 20.46 12.49
CA LEU A 453 -15.10 20.44 13.30
C LEU A 453 -15.39 19.02 13.80
N PRO A 454 -15.91 18.86 15.03
CA PRO A 454 -16.14 17.53 15.61
C PRO A 454 -17.02 16.62 14.78
N HIS A 455 -18.03 17.15 14.07
CA HIS A 455 -18.89 16.35 13.21
C HIS A 455 -18.16 15.89 11.95
N GLN A 456 -17.20 16.68 11.41
CA GLN A 456 -16.38 16.28 10.27
C GLN A 456 -15.48 15.10 10.64
N LEU A 457 -14.80 15.18 11.80
CA LEU A 457 -14.00 14.06 12.32
C LEU A 457 -14.84 12.82 12.60
N LEU A 458 -16.06 13.01 13.13
CA LEU A 458 -16.99 11.90 13.41
C LEU A 458 -17.45 11.22 12.11
N ILE A 459 -17.78 11.99 11.08
CA ILE A 459 -18.20 11.44 9.79
C ILE A 459 -17.05 10.73 9.10
N LEU A 460 -15.84 11.29 9.06
CA LEU A 460 -14.71 10.69 8.36
C LEU A 460 -14.12 9.50 9.13
N TRP A 461 -13.90 9.66 10.43
CA TRP A 461 -13.07 8.76 11.24
C TRP A 461 -13.80 8.14 12.45
N GLY A 462 -15.07 8.52 12.68
CA GLY A 462 -15.81 8.08 13.86
C GLY A 462 -16.05 6.57 13.90
N LEU A 463 -16.47 5.97 12.79
CA LEU A 463 -16.73 4.54 12.74
C LEU A 463 -15.52 3.69 13.16
N PRO A 464 -14.35 3.79 12.50
CA PRO A 464 -13.18 3.01 12.87
C PRO A 464 -12.63 3.36 14.27
N THR A 465 -12.68 4.62 14.66
CA THR A 465 -12.21 5.08 15.98
C THR A 465 -13.07 4.50 17.11
N ILE A 466 -14.39 4.57 17.01
CA ILE A 466 -15.31 4.04 18.01
C ILE A 466 -15.15 2.53 18.13
N LEU A 467 -15.09 1.79 17.02
CA LEU A 467 -14.89 0.34 17.03
C LEU A 467 -13.57 -0.03 17.71
N THR A 468 -12.49 0.70 17.40
CA THR A 468 -11.18 0.50 18.01
C THR A 468 -11.20 0.77 19.51
N LEU A 469 -11.74 1.89 19.94
CA LEU A 469 -11.81 2.25 21.38
C LEU A 469 -12.68 1.28 22.17
N VAL A 470 -13.87 0.91 21.67
CA VAL A 470 -14.73 -0.09 22.30
C VAL A 470 -14.01 -1.43 22.43
N PHE A 471 -13.26 -1.83 21.40
CA PHE A 471 -12.47 -3.05 21.44
C PHE A 471 -11.35 -2.97 22.49
N VAL A 472 -10.52 -1.93 22.46
CA VAL A 472 -9.39 -1.75 23.39
C VAL A 472 -9.88 -1.71 24.84
N ILE A 473 -10.88 -0.90 25.13
CA ILE A 473 -11.46 -0.78 26.50
C ILE A 473 -12.04 -2.11 26.95
N SER A 474 -12.85 -2.77 26.11
CA SER A 474 -13.46 -4.06 26.48
C SER A 474 -12.43 -5.15 26.69
N LEU A 475 -11.34 -5.14 25.92
CA LEU A 475 -10.23 -6.08 26.02
C LEU A 475 -9.46 -5.87 27.33
N ILE A 476 -9.04 -4.64 27.61
CA ILE A 476 -8.27 -4.28 28.81
C ILE A 476 -9.08 -4.58 30.07
N VAL A 477 -10.32 -4.07 30.16
CA VAL A 477 -11.20 -4.29 31.31
C VAL A 477 -11.48 -5.78 31.51
N GLY A 478 -11.76 -6.51 30.41
CA GLY A 478 -12.01 -7.94 30.48
C GLY A 478 -10.80 -8.77 30.95
N LYS A 479 -9.57 -8.33 30.63
CA LYS A 479 -8.34 -8.98 31.07
C LYS A 479 -7.95 -8.59 32.49
N LEU A 480 -8.03 -7.31 32.85
CA LEU A 480 -7.70 -6.83 34.21
C LEU A 480 -8.59 -7.47 35.28
N LYS A 481 -9.87 -7.72 34.98
CA LYS A 481 -10.78 -8.43 35.93
C LYS A 481 -10.37 -9.88 36.18
N ARG A 482 -9.57 -10.50 35.32
CA ARG A 482 -9.15 -11.90 35.43
C ARG A 482 -7.73 -12.09 35.95
N LEU A 483 -6.98 -10.99 36.13
CA LEU A 483 -5.60 -11.03 36.58
C LEU A 483 -5.53 -10.86 38.10
N ASN A 484 -4.94 -11.84 38.80
CA ASN A 484 -4.71 -11.78 40.24
C ASN A 484 -3.72 -10.66 40.64
N HIS A 485 -2.72 -10.41 39.77
CA HIS A 485 -1.76 -9.31 39.94
C HIS A 485 -1.76 -8.43 38.70
N LYS A 486 -2.01 -7.13 38.86
CA LYS A 486 -2.10 -6.13 37.81
C LYS A 486 -0.70 -5.61 37.47
N SER A 487 -0.08 -6.16 36.44
CA SER A 487 1.15 -5.62 35.83
C SER A 487 1.02 -5.54 34.32
N LEU A 488 1.70 -4.57 33.70
CA LEU A 488 1.69 -4.38 32.25
C LEU A 488 2.11 -5.65 31.51
N TYR A 489 3.18 -6.29 31.96
CA TYR A 489 3.65 -7.58 31.40
C TYR A 489 2.55 -8.65 31.42
N ARG A 490 1.89 -8.86 32.57
CA ARG A 490 0.84 -9.89 32.69
C ARG A 490 -0.37 -9.55 31.82
N LEU A 491 -0.74 -8.28 31.76
CA LEU A 491 -1.82 -7.82 30.89
C LEU A 491 -1.51 -8.13 29.42
N MET A 492 -0.33 -7.71 28.93
CA MET A 492 0.07 -7.93 27.52
C MET A 492 0.23 -9.41 27.20
N LYS A 493 0.79 -10.20 28.11
CA LYS A 493 0.90 -11.65 27.95
C LYS A 493 -0.47 -12.34 27.88
N ALA A 494 -1.48 -11.83 28.57
CA ALA A 494 -2.84 -12.37 28.55
C ALA A 494 -3.61 -12.00 27.28
N ILE A 495 -3.20 -10.98 26.52
CA ILE A 495 -3.81 -10.58 25.24
C ILE A 495 -3.27 -11.49 24.13
N ARG A 496 -4.09 -11.99 23.23
CA ARG A 496 -3.66 -12.81 22.08
C ARG A 496 -2.86 -11.97 21.08
N THR A 497 -1.97 -12.58 20.31
CA THR A 497 -1.15 -11.88 19.29
C THR A 497 -2.00 -11.07 18.32
N PRO A 498 -3.07 -11.61 17.69
CA PRO A 498 -3.88 -10.83 16.77
C PRO A 498 -4.64 -9.68 17.45
N ASP A 499 -5.11 -9.89 18.71
CA ASP A 499 -5.74 -8.82 19.49
C ASP A 499 -4.73 -7.68 19.77
N LEU A 500 -3.47 -8.02 20.10
CA LEU A 500 -2.43 -7.05 20.37
C LEU A 500 -2.03 -6.28 19.12
N PHE A 501 -1.91 -6.96 17.98
CA PHE A 501 -1.57 -6.32 16.72
C PHE A 501 -2.68 -5.37 16.25
N ALA A 502 -3.96 -5.76 16.42
CA ALA A 502 -5.08 -4.88 16.14
C ALA A 502 -5.12 -3.64 17.07
N VAL A 503 -4.71 -3.79 18.34
CA VAL A 503 -4.54 -2.64 19.26
C VAL A 503 -3.45 -1.70 18.77
N ILE A 504 -2.29 -2.23 18.33
CA ILE A 504 -1.19 -1.41 17.80
C ILE A 504 -1.65 -0.64 16.57
N MET A 505 -2.17 -1.32 15.55
CA MET A 505 -2.61 -0.68 14.32
C MET A 505 -3.71 0.37 14.59
N GLY A 506 -4.71 0.02 15.40
CA GLY A 506 -5.83 0.90 15.68
C GLY A 506 -5.46 2.14 16.47
N LEU A 507 -4.58 2.01 17.49
CA LEU A 507 -4.11 3.18 18.24
C LEU A 507 -3.17 4.06 17.43
N CYS A 508 -2.29 3.47 16.59
CA CYS A 508 -1.48 4.23 15.66
C CYS A 508 -2.37 5.00 14.67
N ALA A 509 -3.40 4.38 14.10
CA ALA A 509 -4.32 5.04 13.19
C ALA A 509 -5.07 6.21 13.86
N ILE A 510 -5.53 6.04 15.12
CA ILE A 510 -6.11 7.15 15.89
C ILE A 510 -5.10 8.29 16.07
N GLY A 511 -3.85 7.96 16.41
CA GLY A 511 -2.76 8.94 16.52
C GLY A 511 -2.53 9.72 15.23
N LEU A 512 -2.53 9.03 14.08
CA LEU A 512 -2.33 9.66 12.76
C LEU A 512 -3.49 10.62 12.39
N VAL A 513 -4.71 10.35 12.82
CA VAL A 513 -5.83 11.28 12.65
C VAL A 513 -5.72 12.46 13.60
N ALA A 514 -5.20 12.25 14.83
CA ALA A 514 -5.08 13.30 15.83
C ALA A 514 -3.88 14.26 15.60
N ILE A 515 -2.78 13.76 15.04
CA ILE A 515 -1.56 14.55 14.84
C ILE A 515 -1.82 15.83 14.00
N PRO A 516 -2.54 15.80 12.85
CA PRO A 516 -2.81 17.01 12.07
C PRO A 516 -3.67 18.06 12.78
N GLU A 517 -4.38 17.65 13.83
CA GLU A 517 -5.12 18.57 14.69
C GLU A 517 -4.22 19.29 15.71
N LEU A 518 -2.99 18.83 15.91
CA LEU A 518 -2.03 19.39 16.87
C LEU A 518 -0.87 20.09 16.18
N VAL A 519 -0.32 19.45 15.14
CA VAL A 519 0.88 19.91 14.43
C VAL A 519 0.76 19.61 12.94
N TYR A 520 1.46 20.41 12.13
CA TYR A 520 1.63 20.15 10.71
C TYR A 520 3.07 20.40 10.26
N VAL A 521 3.46 19.76 9.19
CA VAL A 521 4.73 19.98 8.52
C VAL A 521 4.56 21.19 7.60
N ARG A 522 5.40 22.20 7.81
CA ARG A 522 5.40 23.40 7.00
C ARG A 522 5.89 23.10 5.60
N ASP A 523 5.08 23.45 4.63
CA ASP A 523 5.39 23.39 3.21
C ASP A 523 4.90 24.67 2.50
N ILE A 524 4.86 24.65 1.18
CA ILE A 524 4.47 25.79 0.36
C ILE A 524 2.99 26.18 0.45
N TYR A 525 2.14 25.33 0.98
CA TYR A 525 0.67 25.53 1.02
C TYR A 525 0.20 26.32 2.25
N GLU A 526 1.09 27.08 2.92
CA GLU A 526 0.76 27.80 4.16
C GLU A 526 -0.45 28.76 4.05
N ASN A 527 -0.71 29.31 2.88
CA ASN A 527 -1.82 30.24 2.68
C ASN A 527 -3.14 29.51 2.40
N GLY A 528 -3.90 29.20 3.46
CA GLY A 528 -5.24 28.60 3.38
C GLY A 528 -5.29 27.09 3.32
N ASN A 529 -4.14 26.40 3.22
CA ASN A 529 -4.06 24.94 3.11
C ASN A 529 -2.95 24.35 4.00
N ALA A 530 -2.59 25.00 5.08
CA ALA A 530 -1.40 24.71 5.89
C ALA A 530 -1.30 23.24 6.36
N ARG A 531 -2.45 22.61 6.72
CA ARG A 531 -2.50 21.22 7.18
C ARG A 531 -2.76 20.21 6.08
N ALA A 532 -3.00 20.65 4.84
CA ALA A 532 -3.49 19.79 3.75
C ALA A 532 -2.60 18.56 3.53
N ASN A 533 -1.31 18.76 3.28
CA ASN A 533 -0.36 17.68 3.05
C ASN A 533 -0.17 16.78 4.27
N THR A 534 -0.05 17.35 5.47
CA THR A 534 0.12 16.57 6.70
C THR A 534 -1.10 15.71 6.94
N MET A 535 -2.30 16.28 6.83
CA MET A 535 -3.55 15.51 6.99
C MET A 535 -3.62 14.40 5.93
N PHE A 536 -3.40 14.73 4.68
CA PHE A 536 -3.43 13.77 3.58
C PHE A 536 -2.51 12.57 3.84
N LYS A 537 -1.23 12.82 4.04
CA LYS A 537 -0.25 11.73 4.17
C LYS A 537 -0.48 10.86 5.40
N LEU A 538 -0.86 11.46 6.54
CA LEU A 538 -1.10 10.72 7.79
C LEU A 538 -2.44 9.96 7.75
N THR A 539 -3.51 10.59 7.29
CA THR A 539 -4.83 9.96 7.29
C THR A 539 -4.98 8.88 6.22
N TYR A 540 -4.22 8.96 5.14
CA TYR A 540 -4.16 7.89 4.14
C TYR A 540 -3.67 6.57 4.76
N GLN A 541 -2.61 6.62 5.54
CA GLN A 541 -2.07 5.45 6.25
C GLN A 541 -2.97 5.03 7.42
N ALA A 542 -3.60 5.99 8.09
CA ALA A 542 -4.63 5.69 9.09
C ALA A 542 -5.77 4.88 8.49
N TYR A 543 -6.25 5.22 7.29
CA TYR A 543 -7.30 4.51 6.59
C TYR A 543 -6.95 3.03 6.34
N ILE A 544 -5.73 2.76 5.86
CA ILE A 544 -5.25 1.38 5.61
C ILE A 544 -5.25 0.56 6.90
N MET A 545 -4.68 1.11 7.98
CA MET A 545 -4.63 0.43 9.27
C MET A 545 -6.01 0.27 9.90
N PHE A 546 -6.88 1.27 9.81
CA PHE A 546 -8.26 1.21 10.27
C PHE A 546 -9.07 0.16 9.50
N GLY A 547 -8.93 0.06 8.19
CA GLY A 547 -9.63 -0.92 7.37
C GLY A 547 -9.42 -2.34 7.89
N MET A 548 -8.16 -2.72 8.11
CA MET A 548 -7.81 -4.04 8.64
C MET A 548 -8.23 -4.23 10.11
N THR A 549 -7.98 -3.22 10.96
CA THR A 549 -8.33 -3.26 12.39
C THR A 549 -9.83 -3.37 12.58
N MET A 550 -10.60 -2.54 11.89
CA MET A 550 -12.06 -2.48 11.96
C MET A 550 -12.68 -3.84 11.64
N VAL A 551 -12.26 -4.46 10.55
CA VAL A 551 -12.76 -5.78 10.15
C VAL A 551 -12.40 -6.84 11.20
N TYR A 552 -11.13 -6.89 11.63
CA TYR A 552 -10.74 -7.82 12.68
C TYR A 552 -11.57 -7.63 13.97
N VAL A 553 -11.76 -6.39 14.41
CA VAL A 553 -12.54 -6.05 15.61
C VAL A 553 -14.01 -6.46 15.47
N ILE A 554 -14.65 -6.15 14.35
CA ILE A 554 -16.03 -6.55 14.05
C ILE A 554 -16.22 -8.06 14.22
N PHE A 555 -15.40 -8.85 13.54
CA PHE A 555 -15.50 -10.30 13.60
C PHE A 555 -15.11 -10.86 14.97
N ARG A 556 -14.18 -10.21 15.65
CA ARG A 556 -13.82 -10.53 17.03
C ARG A 556 -14.99 -10.31 18.01
N GLN A 557 -15.75 -9.21 17.83
CA GLN A 557 -16.94 -8.92 18.64
C GLN A 557 -18.08 -9.92 18.35
N LEU A 558 -18.32 -10.24 17.10
CA LEU A 558 -19.38 -11.15 16.68
C LEU A 558 -19.18 -12.59 17.17
N PHE A 559 -17.97 -13.12 17.04
CA PHE A 559 -17.74 -14.57 17.16
C PHE A 559 -17.01 -15.02 18.43
N VAL A 560 -16.30 -14.11 19.11
CA VAL A 560 -15.55 -14.47 20.33
C VAL A 560 -16.18 -13.86 21.59
N ASN A 561 -16.76 -12.68 21.48
CA ASN A 561 -17.39 -12.05 22.62
C ASN A 561 -18.74 -12.71 23.00
N ARG A 562 -18.99 -12.83 24.31
CA ARG A 562 -20.25 -13.37 24.83
C ARG A 562 -21.30 -12.29 25.17
N ARG A 563 -20.86 -11.03 25.32
CA ARG A 563 -21.74 -9.92 25.69
C ARG A 563 -22.58 -9.48 24.49
N LYS A 564 -23.92 -9.44 24.66
CA LYS A 564 -24.88 -9.06 23.61
C LYS A 564 -24.60 -7.66 23.05
N ILE A 565 -24.25 -6.69 23.89
CA ILE A 565 -23.96 -5.32 23.48
C ILE A 565 -22.74 -5.26 22.54
N LEU A 566 -21.67 -6.03 22.81
CA LEU A 566 -20.49 -6.06 21.95
C LEU A 566 -20.78 -6.75 20.61
N LYS A 567 -21.67 -7.74 20.60
CA LYS A 567 -22.16 -8.33 19.35
C LYS A 567 -23.00 -7.35 18.55
N ALA A 568 -23.85 -6.57 19.19
CA ALA A 568 -24.63 -5.51 18.53
C ALA A 568 -23.70 -4.47 17.89
N VAL A 569 -22.65 -4.02 18.61
CA VAL A 569 -21.61 -3.15 18.05
C VAL A 569 -20.95 -3.79 16.81
N GLY A 570 -20.67 -5.10 16.85
CA GLY A 570 -20.13 -5.83 15.70
C GLY A 570 -21.11 -5.88 14.50
N VAL A 571 -22.40 -6.09 14.75
CA VAL A 571 -23.43 -6.10 13.67
C VAL A 571 -23.56 -4.71 13.04
N ILE A 572 -23.69 -3.67 13.85
CA ILE A 572 -23.82 -2.28 13.39
C ILE A 572 -22.55 -1.89 12.62
N GLY A 573 -21.35 -2.19 13.17
CA GLY A 573 -20.08 -1.91 12.51
C GLY A 573 -19.95 -2.59 11.15
N LEU A 574 -20.38 -3.86 11.03
CA LEU A 574 -20.37 -4.58 9.76
C LEU A 574 -21.34 -3.95 8.76
N ALA A 575 -22.56 -3.62 9.20
CA ALA A 575 -23.56 -3.00 8.33
C ALA A 575 -23.08 -1.65 7.78
N LEU A 576 -22.54 -0.78 8.65
CA LEU A 576 -22.00 0.52 8.25
C LEU A 576 -20.79 0.38 7.32
N LEU A 577 -19.86 -0.54 7.62
CA LEU A 577 -18.71 -0.81 6.73
C LEU A 577 -19.17 -1.26 5.34
N LEU A 578 -20.11 -2.21 5.27
CA LEU A 578 -20.63 -2.67 3.98
C LEU A 578 -21.37 -1.55 3.23
N TRP A 579 -22.02 -0.64 3.95
CA TRP A 579 -22.67 0.52 3.33
C TRP A 579 -21.66 1.46 2.69
N THR A 580 -20.48 1.67 3.31
CA THR A 580 -19.42 2.49 2.71
C THR A 580 -18.85 1.90 1.41
N CYS A 581 -19.00 0.59 1.15
CA CYS A 581 -18.60 -0.03 -0.13
C CYS A 581 -19.43 0.48 -1.33
N GLY A 582 -20.61 1.05 -1.11
CA GLY A 582 -21.40 1.70 -2.17
C GLY A 582 -20.71 2.90 -2.81
N TYR A 583 -19.72 3.50 -2.11
CA TYR A 583 -18.87 4.55 -2.66
C TYR A 583 -18.20 4.12 -3.97
N PHE A 584 -17.69 2.88 -4.05
CA PHE A 584 -17.06 2.33 -5.25
C PHE A 584 -18.02 2.39 -6.45
N GLY A 585 -19.26 1.89 -6.30
CA GLY A 585 -20.23 1.93 -7.40
C GLY A 585 -20.52 3.35 -7.88
N LYS A 586 -20.69 4.30 -6.93
CA LYS A 586 -20.93 5.70 -7.26
C LYS A 586 -19.73 6.37 -7.95
N SER A 587 -18.52 6.10 -7.49
CA SER A 587 -17.31 6.66 -8.09
C SER A 587 -17.00 6.06 -9.45
N VAL A 588 -17.23 4.74 -9.64
CA VAL A 588 -17.08 4.07 -10.94
C VAL A 588 -18.06 4.65 -11.97
N ASP A 589 -19.33 4.78 -11.61
CA ASP A 589 -20.36 5.38 -12.48
C ASP A 589 -19.99 6.82 -12.86
N SER A 590 -19.57 7.63 -11.88
CA SER A 590 -19.23 9.05 -12.10
C SER A 590 -17.96 9.24 -12.93
N TRP A 591 -16.95 8.36 -12.79
CA TRP A 591 -15.63 8.54 -13.40
C TRP A 591 -15.46 7.78 -14.71
N PHE A 592 -15.88 6.53 -14.75
CA PHE A 592 -15.69 5.66 -15.91
C PHE A 592 -16.93 5.59 -16.83
N GLY A 593 -18.10 6.00 -16.36
CA GLY A 593 -19.35 5.97 -17.13
C GLY A 593 -19.89 4.56 -17.34
N GLN A 594 -20.22 4.22 -18.58
CA GLN A 594 -20.94 3.00 -18.94
C GLN A 594 -20.04 1.75 -18.95
N VAL A 595 -19.45 1.38 -17.81
CA VAL A 595 -18.52 0.23 -17.70
C VAL A 595 -19.17 -1.12 -17.96
N LEU A 596 -20.49 -1.23 -17.93
CA LEU A 596 -21.22 -2.45 -18.28
C LEU A 596 -21.35 -2.67 -19.79
N ASP A 597 -21.01 -1.67 -20.59
CA ASP A 597 -20.92 -1.79 -22.04
C ASP A 597 -19.46 -1.97 -22.47
N PRO A 598 -18.99 -3.19 -22.77
CA PRO A 598 -17.61 -3.42 -23.18
C PRO A 598 -17.23 -2.71 -24.49
N SER A 599 -18.21 -2.26 -25.30
CA SER A 599 -17.91 -1.54 -26.53
C SER A 599 -17.23 -0.19 -26.28
N GLN A 600 -17.45 0.39 -25.10
CA GLN A 600 -16.87 1.66 -24.64
C GLN A 600 -15.44 1.52 -24.09
N TYR A 601 -14.90 0.30 -24.00
CA TYR A 601 -13.53 0.06 -23.57
C TYR A 601 -12.54 0.63 -24.58
N LYS A 602 -11.74 1.62 -24.16
CA LYS A 602 -10.78 2.36 -25.00
C LYS A 602 -9.40 1.72 -25.09
N GLY A 603 -9.11 0.76 -24.20
CA GLY A 603 -7.77 0.16 -24.07
C GLY A 603 -6.91 0.83 -23.00
N LEU A 604 -5.70 0.25 -22.79
CA LEU A 604 -4.78 0.69 -21.71
C LEU A 604 -3.78 1.75 -22.18
N ASN A 605 -3.79 2.17 -23.44
CA ASN A 605 -2.81 3.12 -23.94
C ASN A 605 -2.98 4.50 -23.27
N ALA A 606 -2.04 4.84 -22.39
CA ALA A 606 -2.04 6.08 -21.63
C ALA A 606 -1.83 7.34 -22.47
N THR A 607 -1.31 7.19 -23.70
CA THR A 607 -1.01 8.29 -24.62
C THR A 607 -2.01 8.40 -25.78
N ALA A 608 -3.05 7.55 -25.83
CA ALA A 608 -4.02 7.55 -26.93
C ALA A 608 -4.77 8.89 -27.08
N PHE A 609 -4.91 9.68 -26.01
CA PHE A 609 -5.52 11.00 -26.06
C PHE A 609 -4.78 11.98 -26.99
N LEU A 610 -3.49 11.77 -27.23
CA LEU A 610 -2.73 12.63 -28.15
C LEU A 610 -3.28 12.60 -29.57
N GLU A 611 -3.80 11.45 -30.03
CA GLU A 611 -4.35 11.30 -31.37
C GLU A 611 -5.63 12.12 -31.57
N THR A 612 -6.37 12.42 -30.49
CA THR A 612 -7.58 13.23 -30.53
C THR A 612 -7.34 14.70 -30.22
N ASP A 613 -6.49 14.96 -29.21
CA ASP A 613 -6.37 16.30 -28.64
C ASP A 613 -5.16 17.07 -29.20
N TYR A 614 -4.13 16.35 -29.69
CA TYR A 614 -2.85 16.91 -30.18
C TYR A 614 -2.31 16.11 -31.37
N ALA A 615 -3.15 15.85 -32.37
CA ALA A 615 -2.84 14.99 -33.52
C ALA A 615 -1.57 15.42 -34.29
N GLU A 616 -1.32 16.73 -34.35
CA GLU A 616 -0.14 17.31 -35.02
C GLU A 616 1.19 16.97 -34.33
N ASP A 617 1.18 16.73 -33.00
CA ASP A 617 2.40 16.40 -32.24
C ASP A 617 2.70 14.90 -32.24
N VAL A 618 1.72 14.05 -32.52
CA VAL A 618 1.86 12.57 -32.43
C VAL A 618 3.02 12.06 -33.30
N GLY A 619 3.10 12.57 -34.53
CA GLY A 619 4.17 12.19 -35.46
C GLY A 619 5.56 12.55 -34.92
N ALA A 620 5.72 13.76 -34.39
CA ALA A 620 6.97 14.24 -33.81
C ALA A 620 7.35 13.45 -32.53
N ILE A 621 6.41 13.23 -31.61
CA ILE A 621 6.62 12.46 -30.39
C ILE A 621 7.04 11.03 -30.72
N ARG A 622 6.37 10.37 -31.64
CA ARG A 622 6.71 9.01 -32.08
C ARG A 622 8.10 8.97 -32.71
N TRP A 623 8.40 9.90 -33.62
CA TRP A 623 9.72 9.97 -34.26
C TRP A 623 10.84 10.17 -33.24
N LEU A 624 10.66 11.08 -32.25
CA LEU A 624 11.61 11.31 -31.16
C LEU A 624 11.84 10.06 -30.30
N LYS A 625 10.76 9.31 -30.00
CA LYS A 625 10.86 8.05 -29.23
C LYS A 625 11.66 6.98 -29.97
N GLU A 626 11.46 6.86 -31.28
CA GLU A 626 12.04 5.80 -32.10
C GLU A 626 13.49 6.12 -32.57
N ASN A 627 13.81 7.39 -32.82
CA ASN A 627 15.06 7.76 -33.50
C ASN A 627 16.08 8.46 -32.61
N ILE A 628 15.67 8.98 -31.44
CA ILE A 628 16.58 9.70 -30.55
C ILE A 628 17.07 8.81 -29.42
N GLU A 629 18.35 8.50 -29.40
CA GLU A 629 19.00 7.77 -28.31
C GLU A 629 19.46 8.71 -27.18
N GLY A 630 19.47 8.19 -25.96
CA GLY A 630 19.90 8.94 -24.78
C GLY A 630 18.87 9.98 -24.34
N SER A 631 19.34 11.11 -23.81
CA SER A 631 18.49 12.16 -23.25
C SER A 631 18.99 13.55 -23.68
N PRO A 632 19.06 13.86 -25.00
CA PRO A 632 19.34 15.22 -25.44
C PRO A 632 18.20 16.16 -25.06
N VAL A 633 18.52 17.44 -24.94
CA VAL A 633 17.56 18.48 -24.55
C VAL A 633 16.66 18.81 -25.74
N VAL A 634 15.35 18.86 -25.49
CA VAL A 634 14.33 19.34 -26.43
C VAL A 634 13.89 20.74 -26.01
N LEU A 635 13.79 21.66 -26.95
CA LEU A 635 13.21 22.97 -26.69
C LEU A 635 11.73 22.96 -27.05
N GLU A 636 10.90 23.22 -26.07
CA GLU A 636 9.44 23.39 -26.25
C GLU A 636 8.93 24.59 -25.42
N ALA A 637 7.71 25.02 -25.69
CA ALA A 637 7.11 26.13 -24.99
C ALA A 637 6.80 25.73 -23.54
N ASN A 638 7.25 26.52 -22.57
CA ASN A 638 6.95 26.30 -21.17
C ASN A 638 5.59 26.90 -20.78
N GLY A 639 4.99 26.36 -19.72
CA GLY A 639 3.73 26.83 -19.16
C GLY A 639 3.56 26.48 -17.70
N ASP A 640 2.38 26.82 -17.18
CA ASP A 640 2.05 26.52 -15.79
C ASP A 640 1.92 25.03 -15.51
N SER A 641 2.16 24.64 -14.29
CA SER A 641 1.91 23.29 -13.81
C SER A 641 0.45 22.88 -14.03
N TYR A 642 0.24 21.60 -14.28
CA TYR A 642 -1.09 21.01 -14.59
C TYR A 642 -1.70 21.45 -15.93
N SER A 643 -0.90 22.06 -16.80
CA SER A 643 -1.29 22.43 -18.16
C SER A 643 -0.80 21.39 -19.18
N GLU A 644 -1.15 21.60 -20.45
CA GLU A 644 -0.74 20.75 -21.59
C GLU A 644 0.63 21.12 -22.14
N TYR A 645 1.28 22.15 -21.60
CA TYR A 645 2.64 22.50 -21.96
C TYR A 645 3.61 21.41 -21.54
N GLU A 646 4.77 21.35 -22.20
CA GLU A 646 5.83 20.36 -22.00
C GLU A 646 5.38 18.90 -22.20
N ARG A 647 4.36 18.69 -23.04
CA ARG A 647 3.88 17.34 -23.38
C ARG A 647 4.88 16.53 -24.18
N VAL A 648 5.74 17.18 -24.99
CA VAL A 648 6.76 16.44 -25.75
C VAL A 648 7.77 15.85 -24.80
N SER A 649 8.31 16.62 -23.85
CA SER A 649 9.23 16.12 -22.82
C SER A 649 8.57 15.04 -21.95
N ALA A 650 7.33 15.26 -21.48
CA ALA A 650 6.60 14.29 -20.68
C ALA A 650 6.37 12.96 -21.43
N MET A 651 5.94 13.03 -22.70
CA MET A 651 5.61 11.84 -23.49
C MET A 651 6.81 11.11 -24.07
N THR A 652 7.97 11.75 -24.16
CA THR A 652 9.20 11.15 -24.70
C THR A 652 10.24 10.82 -23.64
N GLY A 653 10.16 11.41 -22.46
CA GLY A 653 11.21 11.36 -21.44
C GLY A 653 12.47 12.14 -21.79
N LEU A 654 12.43 12.97 -22.82
CA LEU A 654 13.52 13.89 -23.17
C LEU A 654 13.45 15.13 -22.28
N PRO A 655 14.57 15.58 -21.69
CA PRO A 655 14.54 16.77 -20.84
C PRO A 655 14.33 18.03 -21.68
N THR A 656 13.48 18.94 -21.20
CA THR A 656 13.41 20.32 -21.71
C THR A 656 14.26 21.28 -20.88
N VAL A 657 14.45 22.51 -21.36
CA VAL A 657 15.26 23.52 -20.65
C VAL A 657 14.61 23.87 -19.31
N MET A 658 13.33 24.20 -19.34
CA MET A 658 12.50 24.49 -18.18
C MET A 658 11.05 24.09 -18.52
N GLY A 659 10.40 23.34 -17.62
CA GLY A 659 9.00 22.99 -17.75
C GLY A 659 8.29 23.09 -16.40
N TRP A 660 7.01 22.97 -16.40
CA TRP A 660 6.08 23.10 -15.24
C TRP A 660 6.69 23.93 -14.10
N TYR A 661 6.85 25.21 -14.37
CA TYR A 661 7.58 26.19 -13.56
C TYR A 661 7.32 26.08 -12.04
N VAL A 662 6.05 25.91 -11.63
CA VAL A 662 5.71 25.82 -10.19
C VAL A 662 6.30 24.55 -9.57
N HIS A 663 6.27 23.42 -10.27
CA HIS A 663 6.87 22.16 -9.76
C HIS A 663 8.38 22.29 -9.59
N GLU A 664 9.10 22.84 -10.59
CA GLU A 664 10.54 23.01 -10.52
C GLU A 664 10.95 23.99 -9.43
N TRP A 665 10.22 25.10 -9.30
CA TRP A 665 10.44 26.06 -8.20
C TRP A 665 10.21 25.41 -6.83
N LEU A 666 9.19 24.55 -6.68
CA LEU A 666 8.89 23.86 -5.44
C LEU A 666 9.97 22.85 -5.03
N TRP A 667 10.55 22.19 -6.01
CA TRP A 667 11.53 21.13 -5.75
C TRP A 667 12.95 21.63 -5.58
N ARG A 668 13.26 22.85 -6.05
CA ARG A 668 14.66 23.35 -6.13
C ARG A 668 14.92 24.66 -5.41
N ASN A 669 13.87 25.39 -4.98
CA ASN A 669 13.91 26.77 -4.44
C ASN A 669 14.44 27.81 -5.42
#